data_fd95e6eb689e02ddd6c49a18f7d5e0ce
#
_entry.id   fd95e6eb689e02ddd6c49a18f7d5e0ce
#
_cell.length_a   1.000
_cell.length_b   1.000
_cell.length_c   1.000
_cell.angle_alpha   90.00
_cell.angle_beta   90.00
_cell.angle_gamma   90.00
#
_symmetry.space_group_name_H-M   'P 1'
#
loop_
_entity.id
_entity.type
_entity.pdbx_description
1 polymer ?
#
loop_
_entity_poly.entity_id
_entity_poly.type
_entity_poly.pdbx_seq_one_letter_code
_entity_poly.pdbx_strand_id
1 'polypeptide(L)'
;LAAAAYAQNSTEAGRFVVEHPTLLNLGFEWAIRGDQNRNASVAVEFRAAGESAWRKALPLVRIGGEKVYRRRENLDYTVPDGFAGSILNLLPGTEYECRFQLTDPDGATGQTSHTVRVKTRTEPQPYKGGRKLHVYPPDHQGPRQEPSFTSLLQAYYGAGLGDWSVVWERRAQPGDTILMHAGLYRPERLNYVDPMMAPFDGSMSLALKGTPDKPITITNAGDGEVILDGAGNHRLLDVMASRYHIFEGLTFRNTDVAIFAGQKEVAGAAGLAVKNCRFENIGFGVWTEYAGSSDFYIADNLFIGRDDRFRLIGWTGPLWASAGPYGSHQVTSYYAIKVYGPGHVIAHNAIAYFHDGIGISTYGTPEQDPERRASSIDIYNNDIHLSNDDYIETDGGVHNIRVFNNRGVNAAQGGYSSQPVFGGPVYFIGNLLYHVPTGVAFKFSAKPAGLFVYHNTIIGEQVTRDPYTNVHYRNNLFLGRDTPDRGIMSWANATEAYSSDYNGFRPNKGVARQYSWLAPKAGQQVYEPKPEDWKTFRTLEELRGATGQEAHGVEVDFDIFERMTPPDHTKRHAVYHAMDLDFRLKPGSKAVDAGVVIPTVNEGFAGKAPDLGALEAGKPAPKFGPRWLQAQPFYR
;
A
#
# COMPACT_ATOMS: atom_id res chain seq x y z
N LEU A 1 -35.11 -21.91 29.41
CA LEU A 1 -33.98 -21.54 30.27
C LEU A 1 -32.90 -20.97 29.34
N ALA A 2 -32.89 -19.65 29.14
CA ALA A 2 -31.77 -18.93 28.52
C ALA A 2 -30.63 -18.94 29.55
N ALA A 3 -29.58 -19.70 29.32
CA ALA A 3 -28.33 -19.53 30.03
C ALA A 3 -27.85 -18.11 29.72
N ALA A 4 -27.82 -17.24 30.70
CA ALA A 4 -27.12 -15.98 30.62
C ALA A 4 -25.67 -16.32 30.32
N ALA A 5 -25.20 -15.99 29.12
CA ALA A 5 -23.78 -16.05 28.81
C ALA A 5 -23.10 -14.98 29.67
N TYR A 6 -22.50 -15.41 30.76
CA TYR A 6 -21.61 -14.55 31.54
C TYR A 6 -20.47 -14.16 30.58
N ALA A 7 -20.19 -12.87 30.51
CA ALA A 7 -19.06 -12.37 29.77
C ALA A 7 -17.79 -13.11 30.24
N GLN A 8 -17.13 -13.84 29.34
CA GLN A 8 -15.91 -14.56 29.68
C GLN A 8 -14.75 -13.57 29.58
N ASN A 9 -14.22 -13.14 30.71
CA ASN A 9 -13.08 -12.25 30.78
C ASN A 9 -11.76 -12.99 30.53
N SER A 10 -11.66 -14.27 30.90
CA SER A 10 -10.48 -15.09 30.61
C SER A 10 -10.37 -15.41 29.11
N THR A 11 -9.15 -15.56 28.64
CA THR A 11 -8.82 -15.83 27.24
C THR A 11 -8.60 -17.32 26.99
N GLU A 12 -9.23 -17.86 25.95
CA GLU A 12 -8.91 -19.16 25.36
C GLU A 12 -8.13 -18.94 24.04
N ALA A 13 -6.88 -19.43 23.97
CA ALA A 13 -6.03 -19.36 22.79
C ALA A 13 -6.56 -20.27 21.67
N GLY A 14 -6.74 -19.72 20.49
CA GLY A 14 -7.22 -20.40 19.29
C GLY A 14 -6.12 -20.62 18.24
N ARG A 15 -6.50 -20.59 16.96
CA ARG A 15 -5.58 -20.80 15.83
C ARG A 15 -4.55 -19.67 15.75
N PHE A 16 -3.25 -20.05 15.66
CA PHE A 16 -2.14 -19.18 15.31
C PHE A 16 -1.81 -19.30 13.82
N VAL A 17 -1.58 -18.18 13.14
CA VAL A 17 -1.25 -18.10 11.71
C VAL A 17 0.02 -17.31 11.51
N VAL A 18 0.92 -17.84 10.70
CA VAL A 18 2.05 -17.12 10.12
C VAL A 18 1.64 -16.72 8.71
N GLU A 19 1.56 -15.43 8.45
CA GLU A 19 1.18 -14.91 7.15
C GLU A 19 2.31 -15.03 6.11
N HIS A 20 2.01 -14.76 4.84
CA HIS A 20 3.00 -14.70 3.77
C HIS A 20 4.13 -13.73 4.13
N PRO A 21 5.40 -14.17 4.21
CA PRO A 21 6.51 -13.27 4.50
C PRO A 21 6.73 -12.29 3.34
N THR A 22 7.09 -11.06 3.66
CA THR A 22 7.56 -10.09 2.66
C THR A 22 9.10 -10.00 2.69
N LEU A 23 9.69 -8.98 2.07
CA LEU A 23 11.13 -8.80 2.09
C LEU A 23 11.64 -8.26 3.44
N LEU A 24 10.86 -7.37 4.06
CA LEU A 24 11.28 -6.58 5.21
C LEU A 24 10.44 -6.82 6.46
N ASN A 25 9.36 -7.60 6.37
CA ASN A 25 8.41 -7.74 7.45
C ASN A 25 7.81 -9.14 7.51
N LEU A 26 7.37 -9.52 8.72
CA LEU A 26 6.66 -10.76 8.98
C LEU A 26 5.33 -10.44 9.66
N GLY A 27 4.22 -11.02 9.20
CA GLY A 27 2.89 -10.87 9.75
C GLY A 27 2.42 -12.09 10.53
N PHE A 28 1.65 -11.87 11.58
CA PHE A 28 1.14 -12.93 12.45
C PHE A 28 -0.27 -12.61 12.92
N GLU A 29 -1.04 -13.67 13.14
CA GLU A 29 -2.38 -13.60 13.71
C GLU A 29 -2.57 -14.69 14.75
N TRP A 30 -3.40 -14.40 15.73
CA TRP A 30 -3.75 -15.35 16.76
C TRP A 30 -5.22 -15.19 17.15
N ALA A 31 -6.08 -16.08 16.69
CA ALA A 31 -7.48 -16.09 17.07
C ALA A 31 -7.65 -16.43 18.55
N ILE A 32 -8.63 -15.82 19.20
CA ILE A 32 -8.96 -16.11 20.59
C ILE A 32 -10.48 -16.22 20.79
N ARG A 33 -10.87 -16.70 21.97
CA ARG A 33 -12.23 -16.58 22.52
C ARG A 33 -12.16 -15.98 23.91
N GLY A 34 -13.18 -15.25 24.32
CA GLY A 34 -13.22 -14.56 25.61
C GLY A 34 -12.59 -13.18 25.58
N ASP A 35 -11.91 -12.78 26.66
CA ASP A 35 -11.29 -11.46 26.81
C ASP A 35 -12.27 -10.30 26.53
N GLN A 36 -13.46 -10.37 27.11
CA GLN A 36 -14.52 -9.37 26.88
C GLN A 36 -14.15 -7.98 27.44
N ASN A 37 -13.29 -7.92 28.44
CA ASN A 37 -12.76 -6.68 29.01
C ASN A 37 -11.47 -6.17 28.28
N ARG A 38 -10.99 -6.90 27.25
CA ARG A 38 -9.87 -6.52 26.37
C ARG A 38 -8.56 -6.18 27.11
N ASN A 39 -8.25 -6.91 28.19
CA ASN A 39 -7.04 -6.71 28.99
C ASN A 39 -5.94 -7.76 28.71
N ALA A 40 -6.22 -8.76 27.87
CA ALA A 40 -5.23 -9.70 27.38
C ALA A 40 -4.21 -9.04 26.45
N SER A 41 -3.00 -9.57 26.40
CA SER A 41 -1.90 -9.05 25.61
C SER A 41 -1.01 -10.15 25.04
N VAL A 42 -0.35 -9.88 23.90
CA VAL A 42 0.61 -10.80 23.28
C VAL A 42 1.96 -10.09 23.13
N ALA A 43 2.92 -10.50 23.95
CA ALA A 43 4.32 -10.06 23.81
C ALA A 43 5.00 -10.79 22.64
N VAL A 44 5.82 -10.05 21.90
CA VAL A 44 6.56 -10.56 20.73
C VAL A 44 8.03 -10.29 20.88
N GLU A 45 8.84 -11.33 20.68
CA GLU A 45 10.29 -11.21 20.61
C GLU A 45 10.82 -12.02 19.42
N PHE A 46 11.93 -11.56 18.86
CA PHE A 46 12.55 -12.19 17.70
C PHE A 46 14.07 -12.08 17.73
N ARG A 47 14.70 -12.93 16.91
CA ARG A 47 16.14 -12.86 16.63
C ARG A 47 16.42 -13.48 15.27
N ALA A 48 17.51 -13.07 14.62
CA ALA A 48 17.99 -13.82 13.46
C ALA A 48 18.45 -15.22 13.89
N ALA A 49 18.23 -16.22 13.05
CA ALA A 49 18.62 -17.60 13.35
C ALA A 49 20.13 -17.68 13.60
N GLY A 50 20.49 -18.24 14.75
CA GLY A 50 21.89 -18.33 15.21
C GLY A 50 22.35 -17.19 16.13
N GLU A 51 21.60 -16.11 16.28
CA GLU A 51 21.87 -15.08 17.29
C GLU A 51 21.43 -15.56 18.68
N SER A 52 22.16 -15.13 19.72
CA SER A 52 21.82 -15.46 21.11
C SER A 52 20.83 -14.50 21.73
N ALA A 53 20.89 -13.22 21.34
CA ALA A 53 20.09 -12.15 21.96
C ALA A 53 18.70 -12.04 21.31
N TRP A 54 17.66 -12.00 22.14
CA TRP A 54 16.30 -11.69 21.72
C TRP A 54 16.06 -10.19 21.72
N ARG A 55 15.37 -9.71 20.71
CA ARG A 55 14.92 -8.32 20.57
C ARG A 55 13.41 -8.29 20.74
N LYS A 56 12.90 -7.22 21.37
CA LYS A 56 11.46 -6.98 21.48
C LYS A 56 10.94 -6.40 20.16
N ALA A 57 9.76 -6.86 19.74
CA ALA A 57 8.99 -6.23 18.68
C ALA A 57 7.77 -5.51 19.26
N LEU A 58 6.99 -4.83 18.41
CA LEU A 58 5.66 -4.39 18.79
C LEU A 58 4.83 -5.58 19.25
N PRO A 59 4.02 -5.46 20.33
CA PRO A 59 3.08 -6.50 20.70
C PRO A 59 2.06 -6.71 19.58
N LEU A 60 1.47 -7.90 19.48
CA LEU A 60 0.31 -8.08 18.62
C LEU A 60 -0.85 -7.23 19.16
N VAL A 61 -1.58 -6.64 18.24
CA VAL A 61 -2.70 -5.75 18.52
C VAL A 61 -3.93 -6.57 18.80
N ARG A 62 -4.63 -6.27 19.90
CA ARG A 62 -5.94 -6.84 20.22
C ARG A 62 -6.99 -6.31 19.24
N ILE A 63 -7.60 -7.18 18.49
CA ILE A 63 -8.67 -6.91 17.53
C ILE A 63 -9.91 -7.74 17.89
N GLY A 64 -11.07 -7.31 17.47
CA GLY A 64 -12.32 -8.05 17.61
C GLY A 64 -13.45 -7.24 18.22
N GLY A 65 -14.67 -7.48 17.75
CA GLY A 65 -15.87 -6.76 18.16
C GLY A 65 -16.06 -5.39 17.51
N GLU A 66 -15.05 -4.87 16.80
CA GLU A 66 -15.20 -3.63 16.03
C GLU A 66 -16.18 -3.84 14.87
N LYS A 67 -17.07 -2.86 14.68
CA LYS A 67 -18.01 -2.86 13.57
C LYS A 67 -17.49 -2.04 12.41
N VAL A 68 -17.39 -2.67 11.26
CA VAL A 68 -17.02 -2.07 9.98
C VAL A 68 -18.25 -2.13 9.08
N TYR A 69 -18.85 -0.99 8.78
CA TYR A 69 -20.05 -1.01 7.98
C TYR A 69 -20.22 0.21 7.08
N ARG A 70 -20.86 -0.02 5.95
CA ARG A 70 -21.25 1.03 4.99
C ARG A 70 -22.56 0.66 4.32
N ARG A 71 -23.59 1.40 4.66
CA ARG A 71 -24.96 1.13 4.20
C ARG A 71 -25.08 1.10 2.67
N ARG A 72 -24.32 1.97 2.00
CA ARG A 72 -24.35 2.11 0.54
C ARG A 72 -23.90 0.84 -0.19
N GLU A 73 -22.90 0.15 0.33
CA GLU A 73 -22.35 -1.08 -0.25
C GLU A 73 -22.92 -2.35 0.41
N ASN A 74 -23.95 -2.21 1.24
CA ASN A 74 -24.52 -3.31 2.02
C ASN A 74 -23.47 -4.07 2.85
N LEU A 75 -22.44 -3.34 3.31
CA LEU A 75 -21.38 -3.87 4.16
C LEU A 75 -21.82 -3.78 5.63
N ASP A 76 -21.82 -4.92 6.32
CA ASP A 76 -21.98 -5.03 7.78
C ASP A 76 -21.10 -6.19 8.26
N TYR A 77 -19.96 -5.84 8.85
CA TYR A 77 -18.96 -6.80 9.26
C TYR A 77 -18.53 -6.52 10.70
N THR A 78 -18.43 -7.59 11.48
CA THR A 78 -17.85 -7.52 12.84
C THR A 78 -16.51 -8.25 12.83
N VAL A 79 -15.46 -7.57 13.28
CA VAL A 79 -14.11 -8.11 13.32
C VAL A 79 -14.07 -9.29 14.30
N PRO A 80 -13.56 -10.47 13.91
CA PRO A 80 -13.39 -11.61 14.81
C PRO A 80 -12.40 -11.32 15.92
N ASP A 81 -12.61 -11.95 17.09
CA ASP A 81 -11.71 -11.80 18.23
C ASP A 81 -10.34 -12.43 17.98
N GLY A 82 -9.30 -11.66 18.23
CA GLY A 82 -7.93 -12.12 18.04
C GLY A 82 -6.89 -11.07 18.32
N PHE A 83 -5.69 -11.41 17.92
CA PHE A 83 -4.53 -10.54 17.86
C PHE A 83 -3.92 -10.59 16.47
N ALA A 84 -3.44 -9.47 15.96
CA ALA A 84 -2.69 -9.42 14.74
C ALA A 84 -1.54 -8.41 14.85
N GLY A 85 -0.44 -8.61 14.11
CA GLY A 85 0.68 -7.68 14.16
C GLY A 85 1.88 -8.12 13.34
N SER A 86 2.83 -7.20 13.19
CA SER A 86 4.01 -7.40 12.38
C SER A 86 5.30 -7.22 13.16
N ILE A 87 6.32 -7.98 12.78
CA ILE A 87 7.72 -7.66 13.08
C ILE A 87 8.25 -6.89 11.87
N LEU A 88 8.69 -5.67 12.08
CA LEU A 88 9.04 -4.70 11.03
C LEU A 88 10.56 -4.55 10.87
N ASN A 89 10.98 -3.98 9.73
CA ASN A 89 12.37 -3.60 9.44
C ASN A 89 13.38 -4.74 9.58
N LEU A 90 13.04 -5.90 9.05
CA LEU A 90 13.90 -7.08 8.98
C LEU A 90 14.82 -7.05 7.76
N LEU A 91 15.83 -7.91 7.73
CA LEU A 91 16.71 -8.09 6.58
C LEU A 91 16.10 -9.07 5.57
N PRO A 92 16.19 -8.81 4.26
CA PRO A 92 15.75 -9.75 3.23
C PRO A 92 16.52 -11.07 3.27
N GLY A 93 15.82 -12.16 2.92
CA GLY A 93 16.43 -13.49 2.80
C GLY A 93 16.93 -14.09 4.10
N THR A 94 16.55 -13.54 5.23
CA THR A 94 17.05 -13.90 6.55
C THR A 94 16.01 -14.74 7.30
N GLU A 95 16.45 -15.84 7.91
CA GLU A 95 15.61 -16.65 8.78
C GLU A 95 15.58 -16.06 10.19
N TYR A 96 14.39 -15.92 10.74
CA TYR A 96 14.14 -15.41 12.08
C TYR A 96 13.45 -16.45 12.95
N GLU A 97 13.85 -16.54 14.22
CA GLU A 97 13.10 -17.17 15.28
C GLU A 97 12.21 -16.12 15.94
N CYS A 98 10.90 -16.36 15.99
CA CYS A 98 9.92 -15.45 16.56
C CYS A 98 9.17 -16.16 17.68
N ARG A 99 9.04 -15.55 18.85
CA ARG A 99 8.30 -16.10 19.98
C ARG A 99 7.20 -15.15 20.43
N PHE A 100 6.07 -15.76 20.79
CA PHE A 100 4.85 -15.08 21.17
C PHE A 100 4.37 -15.61 22.52
N GLN A 101 3.98 -14.70 23.41
CA GLN A 101 3.45 -15.06 24.71
C GLN A 101 2.14 -14.32 24.95
N LEU A 102 1.04 -15.08 24.97
CA LEU A 102 -0.28 -14.60 25.36
C LEU A 102 -0.38 -14.59 26.88
N THR A 103 -0.81 -13.48 27.45
CA THR A 103 -1.09 -13.30 28.87
C THR A 103 -2.42 -12.60 29.05
N ASP A 104 -3.16 -12.98 30.09
CA ASP A 104 -4.43 -12.39 30.47
C ASP A 104 -4.51 -12.36 32.00
N PRO A 105 -4.75 -11.19 32.63
CA PRO A 105 -4.91 -11.09 34.09
C PRO A 105 -6.05 -11.95 34.66
N ASP A 106 -7.09 -12.21 33.86
CA ASP A 106 -8.25 -13.04 34.26
C ASP A 106 -8.03 -14.53 33.95
N GLY A 107 -6.86 -14.87 33.40
CA GLY A 107 -6.44 -16.23 33.07
C GLY A 107 -6.43 -16.51 31.56
N ALA A 108 -5.41 -17.23 31.14
CA ALA A 108 -5.26 -17.69 29.75
C ALA A 108 -5.20 -19.21 29.70
N THR A 109 -5.91 -19.82 28.74
CA THR A 109 -5.98 -21.28 28.54
C THR A 109 -5.63 -21.67 27.11
N GLY A 110 -5.42 -22.96 26.87
CA GLY A 110 -4.97 -23.47 25.57
C GLY A 110 -3.46 -23.30 25.38
N GLN A 111 -3.01 -23.21 24.14
CA GLN A 111 -1.59 -22.99 23.83
C GLN A 111 -1.25 -21.50 23.89
N THR A 112 -0.79 -21.02 25.03
CA THR A 112 -0.53 -19.59 25.29
C THR A 112 0.83 -19.11 24.81
N SER A 113 1.64 -19.95 24.18
CA SER A 113 2.94 -19.57 23.63
C SER A 113 3.21 -20.24 22.29
N HIS A 114 3.84 -19.52 21.39
CA HIS A 114 4.34 -20.04 20.12
C HIS A 114 5.80 -19.63 19.88
N THR A 115 6.57 -20.52 19.29
CA THR A 115 7.89 -20.21 18.73
C THR A 115 7.93 -20.76 17.33
N VAL A 116 8.16 -19.88 16.36
CA VAL A 116 8.19 -20.24 14.93
C VAL A 116 9.47 -19.74 14.26
N ARG A 117 9.89 -20.45 13.20
CA ARG A 117 10.94 -19.99 12.30
C ARG A 117 10.34 -19.56 10.99
N VAL A 118 10.66 -18.34 10.56
CA VAL A 118 10.14 -17.76 9.33
C VAL A 118 11.28 -17.05 8.60
N LYS A 119 11.36 -17.26 7.30
CA LYS A 119 12.36 -16.61 6.45
C LYS A 119 11.71 -15.50 5.63
N THR A 120 12.26 -14.28 5.70
CA THR A 120 11.88 -13.18 4.82
C THR A 120 12.24 -13.52 3.36
N ARG A 121 11.47 -13.01 2.40
CA ARG A 121 11.76 -13.20 0.98
C ARG A 121 12.97 -12.36 0.54
N THR A 122 13.52 -12.74 -0.60
CA THR A 122 14.50 -11.92 -1.35
C THR A 122 13.83 -11.29 -2.56
N GLU A 123 14.46 -10.29 -3.15
CA GLU A 123 14.03 -9.79 -4.45
C GLU A 123 14.10 -10.91 -5.50
N PRO A 124 13.05 -11.11 -6.31
CA PRO A 124 13.07 -12.11 -7.37
C PRO A 124 14.19 -11.88 -8.36
N GLN A 125 14.91 -12.94 -8.71
CA GLN A 125 16.03 -12.90 -9.64
C GLN A 125 15.86 -13.94 -10.75
N PRO A 126 16.27 -13.63 -12.00
CA PRO A 126 16.33 -14.61 -13.07
C PRO A 126 17.19 -15.83 -12.69
N TYR A 127 16.75 -17.02 -13.09
CA TYR A 127 17.56 -18.22 -12.89
C TYR A 127 18.76 -18.24 -13.87
N LYS A 128 19.97 -18.36 -13.34
CA LYS A 128 21.20 -18.24 -14.15
C LYS A 128 21.48 -19.47 -15.03
N GLY A 129 20.93 -20.63 -14.71
CA GLY A 129 21.22 -21.90 -15.40
C GLY A 129 20.21 -22.28 -16.49
N GLY A 130 19.26 -21.42 -16.83
CA GLY A 130 18.22 -21.70 -17.81
C GLY A 130 18.65 -21.47 -19.27
N ARG A 131 17.82 -21.94 -20.20
CA ARG A 131 17.99 -21.65 -21.61
C ARG A 131 17.72 -20.17 -21.89
N LYS A 132 18.37 -19.64 -22.92
CA LYS A 132 18.10 -18.31 -23.47
C LYS A 132 17.35 -18.45 -24.79
N LEU A 133 16.16 -17.87 -24.86
CA LEU A 133 15.30 -17.87 -26.05
C LEU A 133 15.26 -16.45 -26.60
N HIS A 134 15.81 -16.22 -27.79
CA HIS A 134 15.95 -14.89 -28.35
C HIS A 134 14.74 -14.51 -29.19
N VAL A 135 14.13 -13.37 -28.90
CA VAL A 135 13.00 -12.82 -29.66
C VAL A 135 13.41 -11.53 -30.34
N TYR A 136 13.34 -11.49 -31.65
CA TYR A 136 13.65 -10.32 -32.46
C TYR A 136 12.39 -9.65 -32.97
N PRO A 137 12.37 -8.32 -33.09
CA PRO A 137 11.22 -7.62 -33.67
C PRO A 137 11.01 -8.03 -35.13
N PRO A 138 9.78 -7.95 -35.67
CA PRO A 138 9.44 -8.44 -37.00
C PRO A 138 10.27 -7.83 -38.12
N ASP A 139 10.75 -6.60 -37.96
CA ASP A 139 11.54 -5.83 -38.90
C ASP A 139 13.06 -6.01 -38.77
N HIS A 140 13.52 -6.88 -37.88
CA HIS A 140 14.94 -7.14 -37.65
C HIS A 140 15.63 -7.74 -38.91
N GLN A 141 16.68 -7.10 -39.39
CA GLN A 141 17.44 -7.52 -40.57
C GLN A 141 18.85 -8.06 -40.26
N GLY A 142 19.28 -8.01 -39.01
CA GLY A 142 20.60 -8.41 -38.58
C GLY A 142 20.77 -9.91 -38.31
N PRO A 143 21.99 -10.35 -37.96
CA PRO A 143 22.23 -11.70 -37.46
C PRO A 143 21.38 -12.00 -36.21
N ARG A 144 20.99 -13.28 -36.04
CA ARG A 144 20.21 -13.73 -34.88
C ARG A 144 21.02 -14.74 -34.08
N GLN A 145 20.87 -14.67 -32.77
CA GLN A 145 21.36 -15.71 -31.85
C GLN A 145 20.30 -16.80 -31.72
N GLU A 146 20.71 -18.05 -31.86
CA GLU A 146 19.79 -19.19 -31.77
C GLU A 146 19.68 -19.75 -30.33
N PRO A 147 18.52 -20.29 -29.94
CA PRO A 147 17.28 -20.36 -30.71
C PRO A 147 16.58 -19.00 -30.81
N SER A 148 16.11 -18.62 -32.00
CA SER A 148 15.52 -17.32 -32.30
C SER A 148 14.06 -17.40 -32.75
N PHE A 149 13.29 -16.38 -32.40
CA PHE A 149 11.85 -16.30 -32.66
C PHE A 149 11.50 -14.87 -33.12
N THR A 150 10.37 -14.74 -33.79
CA THR A 150 9.86 -13.44 -34.29
C THR A 150 8.75 -12.87 -33.42
N SER A 151 8.27 -13.61 -32.42
CA SER A 151 7.29 -13.13 -31.46
C SER A 151 7.49 -13.73 -30.09
N LEU A 152 7.03 -13.03 -29.05
CA LEU A 152 7.03 -13.52 -27.67
C LEU A 152 6.25 -14.84 -27.55
N LEU A 153 5.09 -14.96 -28.20
CA LEU A 153 4.26 -16.16 -28.10
C LEU A 153 4.93 -17.39 -28.74
N GLN A 154 5.69 -17.22 -29.84
CA GLN A 154 6.46 -18.32 -30.42
C GLN A 154 7.57 -18.82 -29.48
N ALA A 155 8.27 -17.92 -28.80
CA ALA A 155 9.27 -18.31 -27.82
C ALA A 155 8.64 -18.98 -26.59
N TYR A 156 7.45 -18.55 -26.20
CA TYR A 156 6.78 -18.99 -25.00
C TYR A 156 6.02 -20.31 -25.17
N TYR A 157 5.23 -20.46 -26.24
CA TYR A 157 4.40 -21.66 -26.51
C TYR A 157 4.87 -22.55 -27.66
N GLY A 158 5.65 -22.03 -28.57
CA GLY A 158 6.01 -22.77 -29.77
C GLY A 158 5.12 -22.48 -30.99
N ALA A 159 4.02 -21.79 -30.79
CA ALA A 159 3.07 -21.49 -31.85
C ALA A 159 3.29 -20.11 -32.47
N GLY A 160 3.00 -20.00 -33.76
CA GLY A 160 2.67 -18.72 -34.38
C GLY A 160 1.26 -18.29 -33.98
N LEU A 161 1.01 -16.99 -34.09
CA LEU A 161 -0.33 -16.43 -33.85
C LEU A 161 -1.37 -17.08 -34.78
N GLY A 162 -2.51 -17.41 -34.22
CA GLY A 162 -3.64 -17.96 -34.94
C GLY A 162 -3.70 -19.49 -35.07
N ASP A 163 -2.67 -20.20 -34.66
CA ASP A 163 -2.73 -21.66 -34.60
C ASP A 163 -2.96 -22.16 -33.16
N TRP A 164 -4.21 -22.24 -32.79
CA TRP A 164 -4.64 -22.74 -31.47
C TRP A 164 -4.33 -24.21 -31.24
N SER A 165 -4.03 -25.00 -32.32
CA SER A 165 -3.71 -26.42 -32.17
C SER A 165 -2.36 -26.64 -31.48
N VAL A 166 -1.46 -25.67 -31.53
CA VAL A 166 -0.11 -25.73 -30.93
C VAL A 166 0.08 -24.84 -29.70
N VAL A 167 -0.96 -24.17 -29.23
CA VAL A 167 -0.98 -23.40 -27.94
C VAL A 167 -0.57 -24.29 -26.76
N TRP A 168 -0.74 -25.59 -26.87
CA TRP A 168 -0.40 -26.57 -25.84
C TRP A 168 1.06 -27.03 -25.89
N GLU A 169 1.81 -26.70 -26.93
CA GLU A 169 3.24 -26.99 -27.01
C GLU A 169 4.02 -25.99 -26.16
N ARG A 170 4.32 -26.42 -24.95
CA ARG A 170 5.08 -25.61 -23.98
C ARG A 170 6.54 -25.53 -24.42
N ARG A 171 6.97 -24.39 -24.97
CA ARG A 171 8.37 -24.15 -25.30
C ARG A 171 9.16 -23.69 -24.09
N ALA A 172 8.72 -22.63 -23.42
CA ALA A 172 9.35 -22.14 -22.23
C ALA A 172 9.16 -23.09 -21.05
N GLN A 173 10.24 -23.32 -20.31
CA GLN A 173 10.31 -24.19 -19.14
C GLN A 173 10.67 -23.37 -17.90
N PRO A 174 10.40 -23.88 -16.68
CA PRO A 174 10.88 -23.24 -15.46
C PRO A 174 12.39 -22.98 -15.50
N GLY A 175 12.76 -21.71 -15.29
CA GLY A 175 14.15 -21.25 -15.31
C GLY A 175 14.61 -20.66 -16.65
N ASP A 176 13.84 -20.79 -17.72
CA ASP A 176 14.21 -20.19 -19.01
C ASP A 176 14.11 -18.65 -18.97
N THR A 177 14.97 -18.03 -19.78
CA THR A 177 14.95 -16.58 -20.00
C THR A 177 14.65 -16.28 -21.46
N ILE A 178 13.56 -15.58 -21.70
CA ILE A 178 13.19 -15.04 -23.02
C ILE A 178 13.82 -13.64 -23.11
N LEU A 179 14.81 -13.51 -24.00
CA LEU A 179 15.55 -12.28 -24.26
C LEU A 179 14.92 -11.55 -25.44
N MET A 180 14.22 -10.47 -25.16
CA MET A 180 13.63 -9.63 -26.18
C MET A 180 14.66 -8.59 -26.65
N HIS A 181 14.96 -8.59 -27.94
CA HIS A 181 15.88 -7.66 -28.57
C HIS A 181 15.22 -6.30 -28.82
N ALA A 182 16.04 -5.25 -28.91
CA ALA A 182 15.57 -3.88 -29.10
C ALA A 182 14.60 -3.76 -30.29
N GLY A 183 13.49 -3.07 -30.10
CA GLY A 183 12.52 -2.80 -31.16
C GLY A 183 11.08 -2.74 -30.69
N LEU A 184 10.19 -2.64 -31.66
CA LEU A 184 8.75 -2.49 -31.45
C LEU A 184 8.03 -3.81 -31.68
N TYR A 185 7.31 -4.25 -30.66
CA TYR A 185 6.48 -5.45 -30.67
C TYR A 185 5.02 -5.05 -30.52
N ARG A 186 4.21 -5.43 -31.49
CA ARG A 186 2.75 -5.24 -31.44
C ARG A 186 2.07 -6.60 -31.45
N PRO A 187 1.03 -6.81 -30.65
CA PRO A 187 0.21 -8.01 -30.76
C PRO A 187 -0.51 -7.98 -32.11
N GLU A 188 -0.55 -9.13 -32.77
CA GLU A 188 -1.37 -9.25 -33.97
C GLU A 188 -2.82 -9.16 -33.58
N ARG A 189 -3.51 -8.17 -34.13
CA ARG A 189 -4.95 -8.10 -34.07
C ARG A 189 -5.52 -9.01 -35.14
N LEU A 190 -6.01 -10.16 -34.72
CA LEU A 190 -6.86 -10.95 -35.55
C LEU A 190 -8.19 -10.21 -35.68
N ASN A 191 -8.74 -10.06 -36.89
CA ASN A 191 -10.12 -9.56 -37.09
C ASN A 191 -11.15 -10.53 -36.51
N TYR A 192 -10.81 -11.25 -35.46
CA TYR A 192 -11.65 -12.21 -34.79
C TYR A 192 -12.16 -11.61 -33.50
N VAL A 193 -13.41 -11.21 -33.51
CA VAL A 193 -14.16 -10.90 -32.32
C VAL A 193 -14.80 -12.17 -31.87
N ASP A 194 -14.29 -12.80 -30.83
CA ASP A 194 -15.02 -13.86 -30.14
C ASP A 194 -16.28 -13.25 -29.50
N PRO A 195 -17.50 -13.64 -29.91
CA PRO A 195 -18.73 -13.07 -29.38
C PRO A 195 -18.90 -13.26 -27.87
N MET A 196 -18.22 -14.26 -27.29
CA MET A 196 -18.26 -14.57 -25.86
C MET A 196 -17.05 -14.01 -25.09
N MET A 197 -15.96 -13.70 -25.79
CA MET A 197 -14.67 -13.40 -25.20
C MET A 197 -14.03 -12.13 -25.84
N ALA A 198 -14.84 -11.16 -26.22
CA ALA A 198 -14.44 -9.90 -26.87
C ALA A 198 -13.11 -9.23 -26.40
N PRO A 199 -12.56 -9.51 -25.20
CA PRO A 199 -11.30 -8.91 -24.72
C PRO A 199 -10.02 -9.47 -25.34
N PHE A 200 -10.06 -10.47 -26.22
CA PHE A 200 -8.82 -11.13 -26.72
C PHE A 200 -8.18 -10.48 -27.94
N ASP A 201 -8.76 -9.42 -28.48
CA ASP A 201 -8.16 -8.73 -29.61
C ASP A 201 -6.80 -8.13 -29.24
N GLY A 202 -5.74 -8.76 -29.69
CA GLY A 202 -4.37 -8.30 -29.49
C GLY A 202 -3.80 -8.53 -28.08
N SER A 203 -4.38 -9.42 -27.27
CA SER A 203 -3.79 -9.80 -25.98
C SER A 203 -2.79 -10.96 -26.14
N MET A 204 -1.66 -10.88 -25.43
CA MET A 204 -0.70 -11.97 -25.30
C MET A 204 -0.95 -12.70 -23.99
N SER A 205 -1.52 -13.89 -24.05
CA SER A 205 -1.80 -14.71 -22.84
C SER A 205 -0.58 -15.55 -22.47
N LEU A 206 -0.11 -15.46 -21.23
CA LEU A 206 1.10 -16.09 -20.72
C LEU A 206 0.79 -16.87 -19.42
N ALA A 207 0.30 -18.10 -19.52
CA ALA A 207 -0.23 -18.87 -18.39
C ALA A 207 0.67 -20.04 -17.93
N LEU A 208 1.93 -20.14 -18.38
CA LEU A 208 2.86 -21.17 -17.94
C LEU A 208 3.25 -20.98 -16.47
N LYS A 209 3.86 -22.00 -15.88
CA LYS A 209 4.23 -22.02 -14.47
C LYS A 209 5.73 -22.21 -14.32
N GLY A 210 6.41 -21.19 -13.78
CA GLY A 210 7.73 -21.30 -13.18
C GLY A 210 7.65 -21.84 -11.75
N THR A 211 8.75 -21.79 -11.03
CA THR A 211 8.86 -22.09 -9.60
C THR A 211 9.59 -20.97 -8.88
N PRO A 212 9.52 -20.86 -7.55
CA PRO A 212 10.26 -19.83 -6.80
C PRO A 212 11.75 -19.79 -7.15
N ASP A 213 12.39 -20.95 -7.29
CA ASP A 213 13.82 -21.07 -7.58
C ASP A 213 14.13 -21.00 -9.09
N LYS A 214 13.15 -21.24 -9.94
CA LYS A 214 13.26 -21.26 -11.40
C LYS A 214 12.10 -20.52 -12.07
N PRO A 215 12.02 -19.20 -11.90
CA PRO A 215 11.00 -18.38 -12.56
C PRO A 215 11.22 -18.41 -14.10
N ILE A 216 10.15 -18.19 -14.86
CA ILE A 216 10.23 -17.89 -16.29
C ILE A 216 10.46 -16.39 -16.41
N THR A 217 11.54 -15.99 -17.07
CA THR A 217 11.92 -14.58 -17.18
C THR A 217 11.71 -14.07 -18.59
N ILE A 218 11.03 -12.94 -18.75
CA ILE A 218 10.91 -12.18 -19.99
C ILE A 218 11.60 -10.84 -19.75
N THR A 219 12.70 -10.61 -20.44
CA THR A 219 13.53 -9.42 -20.19
C THR A 219 14.13 -8.85 -21.46
N ASN A 220 14.57 -7.63 -21.37
CA ASN A 220 15.36 -6.94 -22.38
C ASN A 220 16.71 -7.65 -22.61
N ALA A 221 17.13 -7.83 -23.87
CA ALA A 221 18.40 -8.46 -24.21
C ALA A 221 19.63 -7.58 -23.93
N GLY A 222 19.44 -6.30 -23.63
CA GLY A 222 20.52 -5.35 -23.31
C GLY A 222 21.08 -4.59 -24.51
N ASP A 223 20.46 -4.68 -25.68
CA ASP A 223 20.88 -4.04 -26.93
C ASP A 223 20.05 -2.81 -27.32
N GLY A 224 19.13 -2.38 -26.48
CA GLY A 224 18.31 -1.18 -26.66
C GLY A 224 16.93 -1.31 -26.03
N GLU A 225 16.05 -0.37 -26.31
CA GLU A 225 14.70 -0.35 -25.74
C GLU A 225 13.80 -1.41 -26.40
N VAL A 226 13.09 -2.16 -25.55
CA VAL A 226 12.08 -3.15 -25.96
C VAL A 226 10.70 -2.57 -25.66
N ILE A 227 9.92 -2.33 -26.72
CA ILE A 227 8.61 -1.69 -26.60
C ILE A 227 7.50 -2.68 -26.97
N LEU A 228 6.66 -2.99 -25.99
CA LEU A 228 5.41 -3.72 -26.16
C LEU A 228 4.27 -2.69 -26.31
N ASP A 229 3.80 -2.49 -27.52
CA ASP A 229 2.81 -1.45 -27.88
C ASP A 229 1.46 -2.08 -28.19
N GLY A 230 0.46 -1.83 -27.35
CA GLY A 230 -0.89 -2.36 -27.52
C GLY A 230 -1.68 -1.76 -28.70
N ALA A 231 -1.20 -0.65 -29.30
CA ALA A 231 -1.88 0.06 -30.37
C ALA A 231 -3.36 0.37 -30.05
N GLY A 232 -3.66 0.63 -28.77
CA GLY A 232 -5.01 0.93 -28.28
C GLY A 232 -5.87 -0.30 -27.97
N ASN A 233 -5.28 -1.48 -27.80
CA ASN A 233 -6.00 -2.67 -27.35
C ASN A 233 -6.48 -2.54 -25.88
N HIS A 234 -7.37 -3.46 -25.50
CA HIS A 234 -7.88 -3.48 -24.12
C HIS A 234 -6.89 -4.08 -23.12
N ARG A 235 -6.23 -5.19 -23.47
CA ARG A 235 -5.20 -5.85 -22.63
C ARG A 235 -3.98 -6.17 -23.46
N LEU A 236 -2.80 -5.87 -22.93
CA LEU A 236 -1.56 -6.18 -23.63
C LEU A 236 -1.01 -7.54 -23.20
N LEU A 237 -0.79 -7.74 -21.91
CA LEU A 237 -0.46 -9.07 -21.36
C LEU A 237 -1.59 -9.57 -20.47
N ASP A 238 -1.99 -10.81 -20.66
CA ASP A 238 -2.84 -11.56 -19.75
C ASP A 238 -2.01 -12.67 -19.12
N VAL A 239 -1.73 -12.53 -17.82
CA VAL A 239 -0.91 -13.48 -17.05
C VAL A 239 -1.73 -14.27 -16.02
N MET A 240 -3.06 -14.33 -16.18
CA MET A 240 -3.90 -15.16 -15.33
C MET A 240 -3.42 -16.63 -15.34
N ALA A 241 -3.56 -17.30 -14.21
CA ALA A 241 -3.11 -18.67 -13.95
C ALA A 241 -1.59 -18.88 -14.06
N SER A 242 -0.79 -17.84 -14.33
CA SER A 242 0.66 -17.94 -14.33
C SER A 242 1.24 -18.05 -12.91
N ARG A 243 2.43 -18.61 -12.81
CA ARG A 243 3.18 -18.66 -11.56
C ARG A 243 4.66 -18.35 -11.80
N TYR A 244 5.23 -17.53 -10.93
CA TYR A 244 6.66 -17.19 -10.89
C TYR A 244 7.21 -16.74 -12.24
N HIS A 245 6.66 -15.62 -12.73
CA HIS A 245 7.16 -14.90 -13.90
C HIS A 245 7.88 -13.63 -13.49
N ILE A 246 8.94 -13.30 -14.21
CA ILE A 246 9.66 -12.04 -14.09
C ILE A 246 9.56 -11.29 -15.42
N PHE A 247 9.00 -10.07 -15.38
CA PHE A 247 9.06 -9.10 -16.45
C PHE A 247 10.04 -8.00 -16.03
N GLU A 248 11.10 -7.80 -16.81
CA GLU A 248 12.16 -6.87 -16.44
C GLU A 248 12.68 -6.05 -17.62
N GLY A 249 12.82 -4.72 -17.41
CA GLY A 249 13.44 -3.83 -18.38
C GLY A 249 12.65 -3.64 -19.69
N LEU A 250 11.33 -3.71 -19.64
CA LEU A 250 10.42 -3.60 -20.77
C LEU A 250 9.63 -2.30 -20.72
N THR A 251 9.27 -1.76 -21.89
CA THR A 251 8.35 -0.63 -22.02
C THR A 251 6.99 -1.13 -22.52
N PHE A 252 5.94 -0.87 -21.75
CA PHE A 252 4.54 -1.15 -22.08
C PHE A 252 3.84 0.15 -22.42
N ARG A 253 3.14 0.23 -23.54
CA ARG A 253 2.45 1.46 -23.91
C ARG A 253 1.19 1.27 -24.75
N ASN A 254 0.37 2.32 -24.80
CA ASN A 254 -0.80 2.44 -25.66
C ASN A 254 -1.82 1.30 -25.48
N THR A 255 -2.20 1.01 -24.24
CA THR A 255 -3.19 -0.04 -23.91
C THR A 255 -4.05 0.39 -22.74
N ASP A 256 -5.24 -0.21 -22.60
CA ASP A 256 -6.05 0.04 -21.41
C ASP A 256 -5.49 -0.69 -20.19
N VAL A 257 -5.05 -1.93 -20.34
CA VAL A 257 -4.44 -2.72 -19.26
C VAL A 257 -3.11 -3.29 -19.74
N ALA A 258 -2.00 -2.87 -19.13
CA ALA A 258 -0.69 -3.35 -19.55
C ALA A 258 -0.44 -4.81 -19.12
N ILE A 259 -0.64 -5.13 -17.84
CA ILE A 259 -0.50 -6.50 -17.30
C ILE A 259 -1.76 -6.84 -16.50
N PHE A 260 -2.56 -7.73 -17.04
CA PHE A 260 -3.75 -8.27 -16.38
C PHE A 260 -3.41 -9.59 -15.69
N ALA A 261 -3.44 -9.59 -14.36
CA ALA A 261 -2.94 -10.71 -13.55
C ALA A 261 -4.04 -11.45 -12.78
N GLY A 262 -5.30 -11.08 -12.96
CA GLY A 262 -6.39 -11.84 -12.32
C GLY A 262 -7.76 -11.20 -12.43
N GLN A 263 -8.73 -12.05 -12.72
CA GLN A 263 -10.15 -11.71 -12.77
C GLN A 263 -10.86 -12.29 -11.54
N LYS A 264 -11.67 -11.45 -10.90
CA LYS A 264 -12.50 -11.83 -9.76
C LYS A 264 -13.26 -13.14 -10.05
N GLU A 265 -13.24 -14.06 -9.09
CA GLU A 265 -13.91 -15.37 -9.13
C GLU A 265 -13.46 -16.34 -10.28
N VAL A 266 -12.42 -16.00 -11.04
CA VAL A 266 -11.94 -16.83 -12.16
C VAL A 266 -10.57 -17.40 -11.89
N ALA A 267 -9.53 -16.59 -11.99
CA ALA A 267 -8.16 -17.00 -11.78
C ALA A 267 -7.26 -15.79 -11.53
N GLY A 268 -6.12 -16.02 -10.89
CA GLY A 268 -5.09 -15.01 -10.66
C GLY A 268 -3.70 -15.58 -10.87
N ALA A 269 -2.69 -14.73 -10.69
CA ALA A 269 -1.29 -15.11 -10.77
C ALA A 269 -0.68 -15.24 -9.37
N ALA A 270 0.47 -15.93 -9.26
CA ALA A 270 1.25 -15.99 -8.02
C ALA A 270 2.74 -15.84 -8.30
N GLY A 271 3.46 -15.13 -7.41
CA GLY A 271 4.89 -14.90 -7.56
C GLY A 271 5.27 -14.08 -8.79
N LEU A 272 4.38 -13.20 -9.26
CA LEU A 272 4.64 -12.31 -10.39
C LEU A 272 5.62 -11.22 -9.96
N ALA A 273 6.72 -11.06 -10.71
CA ALA A 273 7.65 -9.95 -10.54
C ALA A 273 7.61 -9.03 -11.76
N VAL A 274 7.45 -7.73 -11.53
CA VAL A 274 7.49 -6.67 -12.55
C VAL A 274 8.48 -5.63 -12.07
N LYS A 275 9.62 -5.52 -12.73
CA LYS A 275 10.69 -4.64 -12.25
C LYS A 275 11.46 -3.96 -13.36
N ASN A 276 11.96 -2.75 -13.06
CA ASN A 276 12.71 -1.92 -14.00
C ASN A 276 11.98 -1.66 -15.32
N CYS A 277 10.65 -1.67 -15.30
CA CYS A 277 9.80 -1.47 -16.48
C CYS A 277 9.29 -0.02 -16.57
N ARG A 278 8.88 0.37 -17.78
CA ARG A 278 8.22 1.64 -18.08
C ARG A 278 6.82 1.37 -18.59
N PHE A 279 5.88 2.16 -18.12
CA PHE A 279 4.48 2.10 -18.52
C PHE A 279 4.06 3.49 -18.97
N GLU A 280 3.61 3.63 -20.21
CA GLU A 280 3.32 4.92 -20.81
C GLU A 280 1.97 4.90 -21.56
N ASN A 281 1.16 5.91 -21.36
CA ASN A 281 -0.15 6.02 -22.00
C ASN A 281 -1.04 4.77 -21.81
N ILE A 282 -1.18 4.37 -20.54
CA ILE A 282 -1.92 3.18 -20.13
C ILE A 282 -3.10 3.56 -19.23
N GLY A 283 -4.14 2.75 -19.18
CA GLY A 283 -5.27 2.90 -18.25
C GLY A 283 -4.99 2.26 -16.88
N PHE A 284 -4.52 1.02 -16.89
CA PHE A 284 -4.01 0.27 -15.74
C PHE A 284 -2.61 -0.26 -16.03
N GLY A 285 -1.72 -0.19 -15.03
CA GLY A 285 -0.40 -0.79 -15.15
C GLY A 285 -0.41 -2.29 -14.86
N VAL A 286 -0.50 -2.66 -13.59
CA VAL A 286 -0.64 -4.07 -13.14
C VAL A 286 -1.95 -4.21 -12.39
N TRP A 287 -2.79 -5.14 -12.81
CA TRP A 287 -4.13 -5.29 -12.26
C TRP A 287 -4.51 -6.74 -11.96
N THR A 288 -4.89 -7.02 -10.71
CA THR A 288 -5.61 -8.24 -10.32
C THR A 288 -6.72 -7.91 -9.33
N GLU A 289 -7.86 -8.56 -9.48
CA GLU A 289 -8.97 -8.55 -8.51
C GLU A 289 -9.24 -9.97 -7.94
N TYR A 290 -8.41 -10.93 -8.30
CA TYR A 290 -8.58 -12.30 -7.81
C TYR A 290 -7.98 -12.46 -6.42
N ALA A 291 -8.80 -12.86 -5.46
CA ALA A 291 -8.39 -13.03 -4.06
C ALA A 291 -7.27 -14.09 -3.86
N GLY A 292 -7.15 -15.06 -4.75
CA GLY A 292 -6.07 -16.05 -4.72
C GLY A 292 -4.77 -15.62 -5.42
N SER A 293 -4.65 -14.35 -5.87
CA SER A 293 -3.37 -13.80 -6.32
C SER A 293 -2.45 -13.58 -5.13
N SER A 294 -1.15 -13.92 -5.25
CA SER A 294 -0.24 -13.82 -4.11
C SER A 294 1.21 -13.52 -4.50
N ASP A 295 1.95 -12.96 -3.55
CA ASP A 295 3.40 -12.83 -3.61
C ASP A 295 3.94 -12.02 -4.79
N PHE A 296 3.21 -11.02 -5.27
CA PHE A 296 3.71 -10.13 -6.31
C PHE A 296 4.88 -9.29 -5.79
N TYR A 297 5.84 -9.03 -6.67
CA TYR A 297 6.91 -8.06 -6.46
C TYR A 297 6.90 -7.05 -7.61
N ILE A 298 6.42 -5.83 -7.32
CA ILE A 298 6.29 -4.76 -8.32
C ILE A 298 7.20 -3.62 -7.86
N ALA A 299 8.39 -3.50 -8.49
CA ALA A 299 9.39 -2.58 -7.99
C ALA A 299 10.23 -1.92 -9.09
N ASP A 300 10.73 -0.73 -8.78
CA ASP A 300 11.60 0.04 -9.66
C ASP A 300 10.98 0.37 -11.03
N ASN A 301 9.66 0.52 -11.09
CA ASN A 301 8.97 0.82 -12.33
C ASN A 301 8.60 2.31 -12.43
N LEU A 302 8.47 2.79 -13.65
CA LEU A 302 7.94 4.10 -13.97
C LEU A 302 6.55 3.94 -14.63
N PHE A 303 5.52 4.46 -13.97
CA PHE A 303 4.15 4.46 -14.46
C PHE A 303 3.72 5.88 -14.81
N ILE A 304 3.44 6.11 -16.08
CA ILE A 304 2.88 7.36 -16.60
C ILE A 304 1.52 7.06 -17.22
N GLY A 305 0.48 7.53 -16.57
CA GLY A 305 -0.88 7.43 -17.09
C GLY A 305 -1.08 8.27 -18.34
N ARG A 306 -2.30 8.30 -18.84
CA ARG A 306 -2.68 9.10 -20.00
C ARG A 306 -2.67 10.57 -19.59
N ASP A 307 -1.77 11.36 -20.15
CA ASP A 307 -1.71 12.81 -19.99
C ASP A 307 -2.73 13.46 -20.94
N ASP A 308 -4.00 13.26 -20.66
CA ASP A 308 -5.06 13.98 -21.33
C ASP A 308 -5.50 15.15 -20.47
N ARG A 309 -4.88 16.31 -20.67
CA ARG A 309 -5.12 17.54 -19.90
C ARG A 309 -6.58 17.98 -19.91
N PHE A 310 -7.34 17.58 -20.92
CA PHE A 310 -8.76 17.88 -21.01
C PHE A 310 -9.64 16.89 -20.24
N ARG A 311 -9.09 15.76 -19.86
CA ARG A 311 -9.78 14.67 -19.17
C ARG A 311 -9.18 14.31 -17.81
N LEU A 312 -8.05 14.93 -17.46
CA LEU A 312 -7.45 14.73 -16.16
C LEU A 312 -8.31 15.43 -15.12
N ILE A 313 -9.01 14.65 -14.33
CA ILE A 313 -9.90 15.13 -13.30
C ILE A 313 -9.07 15.84 -12.21
N GLY A 314 -9.48 17.04 -11.87
CA GLY A 314 -8.93 17.77 -10.74
C GLY A 314 -7.80 18.73 -11.04
N TRP A 315 -7.06 18.58 -12.11
CA TRP A 315 -5.89 19.40 -12.38
C TRP A 315 -6.07 20.44 -13.50
N THR A 316 -6.94 20.17 -14.46
CA THR A 316 -7.17 21.06 -15.61
C THR A 316 -8.62 21.51 -15.78
N GLY A 317 -9.55 21.01 -14.99
CA GLY A 317 -10.96 21.37 -14.97
C GLY A 317 -11.42 21.76 -13.58
N PRO A 318 -12.71 21.97 -13.35
CA PRO A 318 -13.23 22.03 -12.01
C PRO A 318 -12.84 20.74 -11.30
N LEU A 319 -12.24 20.88 -10.12
CA LEU A 319 -11.92 19.74 -9.28
C LEU A 319 -13.14 18.86 -9.20
N TRP A 320 -12.97 17.61 -9.51
CA TRP A 320 -14.01 16.59 -9.65
C TRP A 320 -14.95 16.44 -8.45
N ALA A 321 -14.60 16.96 -7.28
CA ALA A 321 -15.52 17.10 -6.17
C ALA A 321 -16.79 17.88 -6.51
N SER A 322 -16.77 18.75 -7.51
CA SER A 322 -17.93 19.49 -7.98
C SER A 322 -18.67 18.85 -9.15
N ALA A 323 -18.10 17.83 -9.75
CA ALA A 323 -18.62 17.21 -10.97
C ALA A 323 -19.28 15.85 -10.71
N GLY A 324 -19.51 15.47 -9.45
CA GLY A 324 -19.92 14.11 -9.08
C GLY A 324 -18.77 13.13 -9.30
N PRO A 325 -18.97 11.83 -9.16
CA PRO A 325 -17.90 10.88 -9.37
C PRO A 325 -17.50 10.97 -10.84
N TYR A 326 -16.53 11.79 -11.12
CA TYR A 326 -15.97 11.99 -12.45
C TYR A 326 -16.74 12.95 -13.38
N GLY A 327 -17.91 13.43 -13.02
CA GLY A 327 -18.67 14.44 -13.78
C GLY A 327 -18.76 14.16 -15.27
N SER A 328 -18.47 15.19 -16.09
CA SER A 328 -18.34 15.08 -17.54
C SER A 328 -16.96 14.61 -18.00
N HIS A 329 -16.01 14.41 -17.08
CA HIS A 329 -14.66 14.02 -17.40
C HIS A 329 -14.48 12.51 -17.27
N GLN A 330 -14.02 11.87 -18.31
CA GLN A 330 -13.67 10.46 -18.27
C GLN A 330 -12.30 10.30 -17.60
N VAL A 331 -12.20 9.39 -16.63
CA VAL A 331 -10.95 8.93 -16.12
C VAL A 331 -10.32 8.03 -17.16
N THR A 332 -9.26 8.50 -17.80
CA THR A 332 -8.58 7.74 -18.86
C THR A 332 -7.49 6.84 -18.32
N SER A 333 -7.01 7.10 -17.10
CA SER A 333 -6.11 6.21 -16.35
C SER A 333 -6.66 6.04 -14.95
N TYR A 334 -6.73 4.79 -14.47
CA TYR A 334 -7.41 4.50 -13.22
C TYR A 334 -6.43 4.12 -12.11
N TYR A 335 -5.78 2.97 -12.18
CA TYR A 335 -4.74 2.58 -11.22
C TYR A 335 -3.41 2.30 -11.91
N ALA A 336 -2.31 2.79 -11.36
CA ALA A 336 -1.01 2.30 -11.78
C ALA A 336 -0.83 0.83 -11.34
N ILE A 337 -1.20 0.52 -10.11
CA ILE A 337 -1.11 -0.82 -9.54
C ILE A 337 -2.37 -1.08 -8.72
N LYS A 338 -3.10 -2.13 -9.07
CA LYS A 338 -4.22 -2.63 -8.26
C LYS A 338 -4.06 -4.11 -8.01
N VAL A 339 -3.94 -4.50 -6.74
CA VAL A 339 -3.75 -5.90 -6.34
C VAL A 339 -4.73 -6.30 -5.24
N TYR A 340 -4.98 -7.59 -5.12
CA TYR A 340 -5.69 -8.19 -4.01
C TYR A 340 -5.11 -9.57 -3.70
N GLY A 341 -5.15 -9.97 -2.44
CA GLY A 341 -4.56 -11.22 -1.96
C GLY A 341 -3.34 -10.97 -1.06
N PRO A 342 -2.68 -12.04 -0.58
CA PRO A 342 -1.62 -11.91 0.41
C PRO A 342 -0.22 -11.74 -0.18
N GLY A 343 0.69 -11.20 0.62
CA GLY A 343 2.13 -11.28 0.39
C GLY A 343 2.70 -10.34 -0.67
N HIS A 344 1.95 -9.36 -1.15
CA HIS A 344 2.43 -8.44 -2.19
C HIS A 344 3.48 -7.46 -1.66
N VAL A 345 4.46 -7.13 -2.50
CA VAL A 345 5.46 -6.09 -2.27
C VAL A 345 5.43 -5.10 -3.43
N ILE A 346 5.14 -3.84 -3.13
CA ILE A 346 5.06 -2.74 -4.10
C ILE A 346 6.04 -1.66 -3.64
N ALA A 347 7.19 -1.53 -4.32
CA ALA A 347 8.27 -0.73 -3.79
C ALA A 347 9.03 0.06 -4.87
N HIS A 348 9.52 1.23 -4.51
CA HIS A 348 10.38 2.00 -5.38
C HIS A 348 9.78 2.31 -6.77
N ASN A 349 8.47 2.46 -6.89
CA ASN A 349 7.84 2.86 -8.15
C ASN A 349 7.65 4.38 -8.20
N ALA A 350 7.78 4.95 -9.40
CA ALA A 350 7.39 6.32 -9.69
C ALA A 350 6.08 6.32 -10.48
N ILE A 351 5.08 7.07 -10.02
CA ILE A 351 3.71 7.00 -10.52
C ILE A 351 3.20 8.42 -10.76
N ALA A 352 2.62 8.69 -11.94
CA ALA A 352 1.95 9.94 -12.21
C ALA A 352 0.79 9.80 -13.19
N TYR A 353 -0.22 10.68 -13.07
CA TYR A 353 -1.41 10.78 -13.94
C TYR A 353 -2.38 9.60 -13.84
N PHE A 354 -2.64 9.15 -12.63
CA PHE A 354 -3.66 8.14 -12.37
C PHE A 354 -4.77 8.70 -11.47
N HIS A 355 -5.94 8.06 -11.52
CA HIS A 355 -7.00 8.33 -10.55
C HIS A 355 -6.50 7.98 -9.16
N ASP A 356 -6.09 6.74 -8.96
CA ASP A 356 -5.40 6.26 -7.77
C ASP A 356 -4.01 5.72 -8.14
N GLY A 357 -3.03 5.98 -7.30
CA GLY A 357 -1.69 5.48 -7.53
C GLY A 357 -1.60 3.97 -7.33
N ILE A 358 -1.87 3.49 -6.12
CA ILE A 358 -1.81 2.09 -5.72
C ILE A 358 -3.05 1.73 -4.93
N GLY A 359 -3.75 0.65 -5.28
CA GLY A 359 -4.90 0.14 -4.55
C GLY A 359 -4.80 -1.36 -4.25
N ILE A 360 -5.29 -1.75 -3.07
CA ILE A 360 -5.47 -3.16 -2.67
C ILE A 360 -6.95 -3.49 -2.51
N SER A 361 -7.82 -2.71 -3.15
CA SER A 361 -9.24 -2.67 -2.84
C SER A 361 -10.07 -3.75 -3.52
N THR A 362 -10.87 -4.42 -2.70
CA THR A 362 -12.19 -4.88 -3.09
C THR A 362 -13.22 -4.34 -2.10
N TYR A 363 -14.41 -4.03 -2.58
CA TYR A 363 -15.49 -3.59 -1.71
C TYR A 363 -16.39 -4.78 -1.36
N GLY A 364 -16.95 -4.77 -0.16
CA GLY A 364 -17.80 -5.83 0.36
C GLY A 364 -17.16 -6.58 1.54
N THR A 365 -17.73 -7.73 1.89
CA THR A 365 -17.21 -8.58 2.97
C THR A 365 -15.83 -9.12 2.60
N PRO A 366 -14.84 -9.04 3.52
CA PRO A 366 -13.48 -9.51 3.22
C PRO A 366 -13.44 -11.03 3.12
N GLU A 367 -12.48 -11.52 2.33
CA GLU A 367 -12.11 -12.94 2.32
C GLU A 367 -11.67 -13.38 3.72
N GLN A 368 -12.11 -14.56 4.15
CA GLN A 368 -11.78 -15.10 5.47
C GLN A 368 -10.56 -16.05 5.43
N ASP A 369 -10.30 -16.65 4.27
CA ASP A 369 -9.15 -17.53 4.10
C ASP A 369 -7.84 -16.73 4.11
N PRO A 370 -6.87 -17.03 5.01
CA PRO A 370 -5.57 -16.37 5.06
C PRO A 370 -4.78 -16.43 3.74
N GLU A 371 -5.01 -17.47 2.92
CA GLU A 371 -4.36 -17.63 1.62
C GLU A 371 -5.01 -16.80 0.50
N ARG A 372 -6.09 -16.10 0.79
CA ARG A 372 -6.88 -15.37 -0.21
C ARG A 372 -7.13 -13.91 0.14
N ARG A 373 -7.16 -13.55 1.41
CA ARG A 373 -7.47 -12.19 1.87
C ARG A 373 -6.31 -11.22 1.64
N ALA A 374 -6.62 -9.94 1.58
CA ALA A 374 -5.62 -8.86 1.53
C ALA A 374 -4.92 -8.75 2.88
N SER A 375 -3.80 -9.44 3.04
CA SER A 375 -2.97 -9.43 4.25
C SER A 375 -1.48 -9.49 3.92
N SER A 376 -0.65 -9.05 4.85
CA SER A 376 0.80 -9.06 4.71
C SER A 376 1.31 -8.40 3.41
N ILE A 377 0.90 -7.15 3.17
CA ILE A 377 1.26 -6.38 1.98
C ILE A 377 2.18 -5.22 2.38
N ASP A 378 3.31 -5.09 1.67
CA ASP A 378 4.27 -3.99 1.85
C ASP A 378 4.19 -3.01 0.68
N ILE A 379 3.97 -1.73 0.98
CA ILE A 379 3.96 -0.63 0.01
C ILE A 379 4.95 0.42 0.50
N TYR A 380 6.14 0.53 -0.14
CA TYR A 380 7.18 1.41 0.40
C TYR A 380 8.08 2.06 -0.65
N ASN A 381 8.67 3.18 -0.27
CA ASN A 381 9.60 3.97 -1.08
C ASN A 381 9.06 4.36 -2.47
N ASN A 382 7.75 4.38 -2.66
CA ASN A 382 7.14 4.84 -3.89
C ASN A 382 7.09 6.38 -3.93
N ASP A 383 7.16 6.94 -5.14
CA ASP A 383 7.07 8.38 -5.42
C ASP A 383 5.84 8.63 -6.29
N ILE A 384 4.77 9.18 -5.72
CA ILE A 384 3.46 9.26 -6.36
C ILE A 384 3.05 10.72 -6.53
N HIS A 385 2.71 11.06 -7.78
CA HIS A 385 2.37 12.43 -8.15
C HIS A 385 1.09 12.50 -8.98
N LEU A 386 0.42 13.64 -8.89
CA LEU A 386 -0.70 13.96 -9.76
C LEU A 386 -1.77 12.86 -9.77
N SER A 387 -2.11 12.39 -8.56
CA SER A 387 -3.26 11.51 -8.37
C SER A 387 -4.55 12.32 -8.35
N ASN A 388 -5.56 11.75 -8.94
CA ASN A 388 -6.86 12.40 -9.03
C ASN A 388 -7.70 12.16 -7.77
N ASP A 389 -7.60 10.99 -7.15
CA ASP A 389 -8.16 10.67 -5.84
C ASP A 389 -7.02 10.46 -4.84
N ASP A 390 -6.65 9.25 -4.55
CA ASP A 390 -5.72 8.91 -3.49
C ASP A 390 -4.33 8.47 -4.05
N TYR A 391 -3.27 8.65 -3.25
CA TYR A 391 -1.97 8.09 -3.60
C TYR A 391 -1.96 6.58 -3.40
N ILE A 392 -2.45 6.13 -2.25
CA ILE A 392 -2.48 4.72 -1.86
C ILE A 392 -3.80 4.45 -1.14
N GLU A 393 -4.52 3.44 -1.61
CA GLU A 393 -5.71 2.92 -0.97
C GLU A 393 -5.41 1.59 -0.28
N THR A 394 -5.68 1.52 1.02
CA THR A 394 -5.65 0.27 1.80
C THR A 394 -7.05 -0.33 1.98
N ASP A 395 -7.97 0.10 1.14
CA ASP A 395 -9.38 -0.28 1.15
C ASP A 395 -9.53 -1.79 0.96
N GLY A 396 -10.26 -2.44 1.84
CA GLY A 396 -10.38 -3.90 1.82
C GLY A 396 -9.25 -4.67 2.50
N GLY A 397 -8.24 -3.96 3.03
CA GLY A 397 -7.16 -4.57 3.81
C GLY A 397 -7.69 -5.21 5.10
N VAL A 398 -7.16 -6.40 5.42
CA VAL A 398 -7.59 -7.15 6.60
C VAL A 398 -6.56 -7.06 7.70
N HIS A 399 -5.37 -7.63 7.52
CA HIS A 399 -4.30 -7.62 8.53
C HIS A 399 -2.94 -7.31 7.93
N ASN A 400 -2.09 -6.68 8.71
CA ASN A 400 -0.66 -6.51 8.43
C ASN A 400 -0.36 -5.85 7.07
N ILE A 401 -1.10 -4.79 6.74
CA ILE A 401 -0.82 -3.93 5.60
C ILE A 401 0.16 -2.84 6.05
N ARG A 402 1.29 -2.69 5.37
CA ARG A 402 2.37 -1.80 5.78
C ARG A 402 2.70 -0.81 4.66
N VAL A 403 2.32 0.44 4.87
CA VAL A 403 2.53 1.57 3.96
C VAL A 403 3.60 2.47 4.58
N PHE A 404 4.84 2.40 4.08
CA PHE A 404 5.92 3.10 4.76
C PHE A 404 6.93 3.74 3.82
N ASN A 405 7.46 4.88 4.24
CA ASN A 405 8.46 5.65 3.51
C ASN A 405 8.02 5.98 2.06
N ASN A 406 6.74 6.24 1.80
CA ASN A 406 6.28 6.73 0.51
C ASN A 406 6.25 8.25 0.48
N ARG A 407 6.39 8.83 -0.71
CA ARG A 407 6.19 10.25 -0.93
C ARG A 407 5.03 10.46 -1.89
N GLY A 408 4.06 11.31 -1.47
CA GLY A 408 2.93 11.72 -2.29
C GLY A 408 2.90 13.23 -2.45
N VAL A 409 2.84 13.73 -3.70
CA VAL A 409 2.76 15.17 -4.01
C VAL A 409 1.67 15.39 -5.04
N ASN A 410 0.72 16.30 -4.73
CA ASN A 410 -0.41 16.65 -5.60
C ASN A 410 -1.46 15.53 -5.76
N ALA A 411 -2.21 15.22 -4.72
CA ALA A 411 -3.45 14.44 -4.84
C ALA A 411 -4.67 15.35 -4.71
N ALA A 412 -5.66 15.16 -5.55
CA ALA A 412 -6.77 16.10 -5.57
C ALA A 412 -7.76 15.85 -4.42
N GLN A 413 -8.00 14.63 -3.99
CA GLN A 413 -9.02 14.30 -2.98
C GLN A 413 -8.47 13.82 -1.65
N GLY A 414 -7.70 12.75 -1.66
CA GLY A 414 -7.14 12.12 -0.47
C GLY A 414 -5.65 11.89 -0.58
N GLY A 415 -4.99 11.63 0.54
CA GLY A 415 -3.61 11.18 0.55
C GLY A 415 -3.55 9.66 0.57
N TYR A 416 -3.93 9.10 1.71
CA TYR A 416 -4.02 7.66 1.95
C TYR A 416 -5.43 7.28 2.37
N SER A 417 -6.00 6.26 1.72
CA SER A 417 -7.37 5.81 1.99
C SER A 417 -7.41 4.52 2.81
N SER A 418 -8.43 4.41 3.66
CA SER A 418 -8.85 3.21 4.38
C SER A 418 -10.38 3.19 4.44
N GLN A 419 -11.02 2.63 3.39
CA GLN A 419 -12.48 2.66 3.17
C GLN A 419 -13.09 1.30 2.80
N PRO A 420 -13.16 0.31 3.69
CA PRO A 420 -12.66 0.23 5.05
C PRO A 420 -11.34 -0.57 5.20
N VAL A 421 -10.94 -0.73 6.47
CA VAL A 421 -10.00 -1.75 6.95
C VAL A 421 -10.72 -2.64 7.96
N PHE A 422 -10.50 -3.95 7.88
CA PHE A 422 -11.26 -4.98 8.59
C PHE A 422 -10.55 -5.53 9.83
N GLY A 423 -10.19 -4.67 10.77
CA GLY A 423 -9.53 -5.04 12.03
C GLY A 423 -8.06 -4.67 12.09
N GLY A 424 -7.36 -4.65 10.97
CA GLY A 424 -5.96 -4.27 10.93
C GLY A 424 -5.02 -5.26 11.64
N PRO A 425 -3.80 -4.85 11.98
CA PRO A 425 -3.27 -3.51 11.83
C PRO A 425 -2.94 -3.13 10.39
N VAL A 426 -3.23 -1.88 10.05
CA VAL A 426 -2.64 -1.20 8.91
C VAL A 426 -1.68 -0.15 9.45
N TYR A 427 -0.46 -0.17 8.96
CA TYR A 427 0.60 0.72 9.40
C TYR A 427 0.88 1.78 8.35
N PHE A 428 0.79 3.05 8.71
CA PHE A 428 1.28 4.19 7.95
C PHE A 428 2.50 4.76 8.66
N ILE A 429 3.71 4.48 8.15
CA ILE A 429 4.95 4.81 8.85
C ILE A 429 5.90 5.60 7.96
N GLY A 430 6.35 6.76 8.40
CA GLY A 430 7.40 7.51 7.74
C GLY A 430 7.04 8.05 6.35
N ASN A 431 5.75 8.26 6.06
CA ASN A 431 5.31 8.76 4.77
C ASN A 431 5.35 10.29 4.73
N LEU A 432 5.66 10.83 3.54
CA LEU A 432 5.61 12.26 3.23
C LEU A 432 4.39 12.56 2.37
N LEU A 433 3.60 13.56 2.77
CA LEU A 433 2.41 13.96 2.04
C LEU A 433 2.37 15.49 1.89
N TYR A 434 2.24 15.95 0.65
CA TYR A 434 2.22 17.37 0.32
C TYR A 434 1.16 17.67 -0.73
N HIS A 435 0.37 18.72 -0.48
CA HIS A 435 -0.67 19.26 -1.37
C HIS A 435 -1.81 18.27 -1.69
N VAL A 436 -2.76 18.19 -0.75
CA VAL A 436 -4.07 17.56 -0.94
C VAL A 436 -5.15 18.65 -0.79
N PRO A 437 -5.50 19.38 -1.88
CA PRO A 437 -6.25 20.64 -1.77
C PRO A 437 -7.71 20.49 -1.38
N THR A 438 -8.36 19.37 -1.60
CA THR A 438 -9.79 19.19 -1.34
C THR A 438 -10.14 18.09 -0.36
N GLY A 439 -9.22 17.21 -0.09
CA GLY A 439 -9.41 16.08 0.80
C GLY A 439 -8.76 16.24 2.16
N VAL A 440 -8.63 15.12 2.82
CA VAL A 440 -7.91 14.95 4.09
C VAL A 440 -6.69 14.06 3.86
N ALA A 441 -5.66 14.21 4.68
CA ALA A 441 -4.44 13.44 4.53
C ALA A 441 -4.68 11.92 4.60
N PHE A 442 -5.44 11.49 5.59
CA PHE A 442 -5.90 10.12 5.75
C PHE A 442 -7.43 10.08 5.63
N LYS A 443 -7.93 9.50 4.56
CA LYS A 443 -9.34 9.34 4.25
C LYS A 443 -9.86 8.06 4.92
N PHE A 444 -10.22 8.19 6.20
CA PHE A 444 -10.79 7.10 6.98
C PHE A 444 -12.31 7.14 6.87
N SER A 445 -12.91 6.19 6.16
CA SER A 445 -14.35 6.09 6.05
C SER A 445 -14.85 4.64 6.02
N ALA A 446 -16.16 4.44 6.09
CA ALA A 446 -16.77 3.12 6.30
C ALA A 446 -16.35 2.46 7.62
N LYS A 447 -16.04 3.26 8.63
CA LYS A 447 -15.70 2.84 10.00
C LYS A 447 -14.53 1.85 10.07
N PRO A 448 -13.35 2.23 9.54
CA PRO A 448 -12.20 1.35 9.52
C PRO A 448 -11.73 1.03 10.94
N ALA A 449 -11.09 -0.13 11.11
CA ALA A 449 -10.58 -0.60 12.38
C ALA A 449 -9.11 -1.00 12.29
N GLY A 450 -8.29 -0.59 13.28
CA GLY A 450 -6.91 -1.04 13.42
C GLY A 450 -5.90 -0.26 12.59
N LEU A 451 -5.75 1.05 12.81
CA LEU A 451 -4.85 1.92 12.04
C LEU A 451 -3.74 2.48 12.92
N PHE A 452 -2.48 2.34 12.49
CA PHE A 452 -1.30 2.80 13.19
C PHE A 452 -0.58 3.85 12.35
N VAL A 453 -0.63 5.10 12.79
CA VAL A 453 -0.13 6.28 12.07
C VAL A 453 1.09 6.80 12.82
N TYR A 454 2.29 6.43 12.34
CA TYR A 454 3.54 6.69 13.03
C TYR A 454 4.55 7.43 12.14
N HIS A 455 5.23 8.43 12.67
CA HIS A 455 6.32 9.12 11.99
C HIS A 455 5.97 9.72 10.61
N ASN A 456 4.72 10.09 10.33
CA ASN A 456 4.40 10.71 9.05
C ASN A 456 4.60 12.23 9.09
N THR A 457 5.01 12.81 7.97
CA THR A 457 5.04 14.26 7.77
C THR A 457 3.94 14.65 6.79
N ILE A 458 2.93 15.33 7.29
CA ILE A 458 1.71 15.67 6.58
C ILE A 458 1.59 17.19 6.47
N ILE A 459 1.70 17.72 5.26
CA ILE A 459 1.45 19.13 4.99
C ILE A 459 -0.01 19.29 4.56
N GLY A 460 -0.87 19.42 5.55
CA GLY A 460 -2.32 19.49 5.40
C GLY A 460 -3.04 19.21 6.71
N GLU A 461 -4.34 19.36 6.67
CA GLU A 461 -5.23 19.09 7.79
C GLU A 461 -5.67 17.61 7.81
N GLN A 462 -5.92 17.08 9.00
CA GLN A 462 -6.51 15.75 9.22
C GLN A 462 -7.85 15.89 9.94
N VAL A 463 -8.85 16.33 9.20
CA VAL A 463 -10.19 16.57 9.75
C VAL A 463 -11.17 15.56 9.15
N THR A 464 -11.54 14.55 9.93
CA THR A 464 -12.57 13.57 9.59
C THR A 464 -13.72 13.63 10.59
N ARG A 465 -14.91 13.25 10.15
CA ARG A 465 -16.08 13.06 11.02
C ARG A 465 -16.58 11.63 11.02
N ASP A 466 -16.06 10.78 10.14
CA ASP A 466 -16.40 9.36 10.12
C ASP A 466 -15.71 8.65 11.27
N PRO A 467 -16.46 7.99 12.15
CA PRO A 467 -15.89 7.24 13.26
C PRO A 467 -15.04 6.07 12.79
N TYR A 468 -14.00 5.80 13.57
CA TYR A 468 -13.10 4.68 13.39
C TYR A 468 -12.79 4.01 14.74
N THR A 469 -12.16 2.86 14.71
CA THR A 469 -11.84 2.11 15.92
C THR A 469 -10.40 1.65 15.93
N ASN A 470 -9.80 1.52 17.13
CA ASN A 470 -8.45 1.00 17.30
C ASN A 470 -7.41 1.77 16.46
N VAL A 471 -7.36 3.11 16.63
CA VAL A 471 -6.47 4.00 15.88
C VAL A 471 -5.46 4.68 16.79
N HIS A 472 -4.18 4.63 16.40
CA HIS A 472 -3.08 5.08 17.22
C HIS A 472 -2.14 6.02 16.45
N TYR A 473 -1.84 7.19 17.03
CA TYR A 473 -0.96 8.21 16.45
C TYR A 473 0.29 8.39 17.31
N ARG A 474 1.49 8.33 16.73
CA ARG A 474 2.78 8.58 17.41
C ARG A 474 3.78 9.25 16.48
N ASN A 475 4.51 10.20 16.99
CA ASN A 475 5.67 10.82 16.34
C ASN A 475 5.37 11.48 14.97
N ASN A 476 4.12 11.87 14.70
CA ASN A 476 3.75 12.49 13.43
C ASN A 476 3.95 14.01 13.45
N LEU A 477 4.04 14.60 12.26
CA LEU A 477 3.93 16.03 12.01
C LEU A 477 2.70 16.31 11.16
N PHE A 478 1.78 17.13 11.67
CA PHE A 478 0.60 17.64 10.95
C PHE A 478 0.69 19.17 10.86
N LEU A 479 0.94 19.70 9.65
CA LEU A 479 1.11 21.13 9.46
C LEU A 479 -0.02 21.71 8.60
N GLY A 480 -0.87 22.51 9.22
CA GLY A 480 -1.97 23.20 8.54
C GLY A 480 -1.47 24.25 7.54
N ARG A 481 -2.27 24.47 6.49
CA ARG A 481 -1.96 25.37 5.37
C ARG A 481 -2.63 26.73 5.48
N ASP A 482 -3.11 27.09 6.66
CA ASP A 482 -3.94 28.29 6.91
C ASP A 482 -5.27 28.26 6.13
N THR A 483 -5.84 27.07 5.93
CA THR A 483 -7.14 26.88 5.29
C THR A 483 -8.23 27.49 6.18
N PRO A 484 -9.04 28.46 5.67
CA PRO A 484 -10.08 29.13 6.45
C PRO A 484 -11.09 28.15 7.03
N ASP A 485 -11.54 28.41 8.26
CA ASP A 485 -12.57 27.66 8.98
C ASP A 485 -12.29 26.15 9.17
N ARG A 486 -11.06 25.71 8.92
CA ARG A 486 -10.67 24.31 9.03
C ARG A 486 -9.67 24.12 10.17
N GLY A 487 -10.01 23.26 11.12
CA GLY A 487 -9.09 22.82 12.19
C GLY A 487 -7.95 21.96 11.65
N ILE A 488 -6.95 21.69 12.49
CA ILE A 488 -5.78 20.88 12.09
C ILE A 488 -6.05 19.38 12.22
N MET A 489 -6.74 18.96 13.28
CA MET A 489 -6.88 17.53 13.60
C MET A 489 -8.24 17.20 14.19
N SER A 490 -8.77 16.03 13.79
CA SER A 490 -9.94 15.41 14.40
C SER A 490 -9.62 13.97 14.79
N TRP A 491 -9.98 13.58 16.03
CA TRP A 491 -9.99 12.19 16.48
C TRP A 491 -11.45 11.73 16.57
N ALA A 492 -11.83 10.76 15.75
CA ALA A 492 -13.20 10.26 15.63
C ALA A 492 -13.33 8.84 16.22
N ASN A 493 -12.98 8.68 17.50
CA ASN A 493 -12.90 7.37 18.14
C ASN A 493 -14.28 6.81 18.47
N ALA A 494 -14.66 5.68 17.84
CA ALA A 494 -15.93 5.00 18.12
C ALA A 494 -15.88 4.06 19.33
N THR A 495 -14.69 3.67 19.77
CA THR A 495 -14.45 2.79 20.94
C THR A 495 -13.35 3.38 21.83
N GLU A 496 -13.10 2.76 22.96
CA GLU A 496 -12.03 3.15 23.90
C GLU A 496 -10.63 2.72 23.44
N ALA A 497 -10.52 1.91 22.39
CA ALA A 497 -9.24 1.47 21.81
C ALA A 497 -8.64 2.58 20.92
N TYR A 498 -7.94 3.50 21.52
CA TYR A 498 -7.24 4.59 20.82
C TYR A 498 -6.07 5.12 21.65
N SER A 499 -5.12 5.78 20.99
CA SER A 499 -4.12 6.59 21.69
C SER A 499 -3.47 7.61 20.74
N SER A 500 -3.13 8.77 21.26
CA SER A 500 -2.42 9.81 20.52
C SER A 500 -1.45 10.54 21.44
N ASP A 501 -0.14 10.53 21.10
CA ASP A 501 0.88 11.22 21.86
C ASP A 501 2.16 11.43 21.03
N TYR A 502 3.03 12.33 21.46
CA TYR A 502 4.30 12.66 20.77
C TYR A 502 4.08 13.12 19.33
N ASN A 503 3.02 13.89 19.02
CA ASN A 503 2.82 14.43 17.70
C ASN A 503 3.13 15.94 17.66
N GLY A 504 3.54 16.44 16.50
CA GLY A 504 3.74 17.86 16.26
C GLY A 504 2.61 18.42 15.39
N PHE A 505 2.07 19.56 15.81
CA PHE A 505 0.96 20.22 15.13
C PHE A 505 1.30 21.66 14.77
N ARG A 506 0.91 22.09 13.58
CA ARG A 506 0.84 23.50 13.21
C ARG A 506 -0.62 23.88 13.01
N PRO A 507 -1.25 24.55 13.98
CA PRO A 507 -2.62 25.04 13.84
C PRO A 507 -2.78 26.06 12.69
N ASN A 508 -3.94 26.10 12.06
CA ASN A 508 -4.28 27.09 11.04
C ASN A 508 -4.54 28.46 11.67
N LYS A 509 -3.94 29.52 11.11
CA LYS A 509 -4.07 30.87 11.64
C LYS A 509 -5.51 31.37 11.55
N GLY A 510 -5.98 32.02 12.63
CA GLY A 510 -7.32 32.59 12.67
C GLY A 510 -8.48 31.63 12.88
N VAL A 511 -8.24 30.34 12.96
CA VAL A 511 -9.27 29.33 13.20
C VAL A 511 -9.47 29.11 14.69
N ALA A 512 -10.70 29.21 15.16
CA ALA A 512 -11.03 29.08 16.59
C ALA A 512 -11.14 27.63 17.07
N ARG A 513 -11.42 26.69 16.15
CA ARG A 513 -11.61 25.25 16.44
C ARG A 513 -10.53 24.46 15.75
N GLN A 514 -9.39 24.32 16.40
CA GLN A 514 -8.23 23.64 15.83
C GLN A 514 -8.34 22.11 15.94
N TYR A 515 -8.85 21.64 17.06
CA TYR A 515 -8.90 20.22 17.41
C TYR A 515 -10.32 19.80 17.67
N SER A 516 -10.72 18.66 17.13
CA SER A 516 -12.03 18.04 17.36
C SER A 516 -11.83 16.63 17.93
N TRP A 517 -12.62 16.31 18.94
CA TRP A 517 -12.48 15.08 19.69
C TRP A 517 -13.84 14.40 19.87
N LEU A 518 -13.90 13.16 19.43
CA LEU A 518 -14.96 12.22 19.75
C LEU A 518 -14.32 11.04 20.47
N ALA A 519 -14.88 10.67 21.63
CA ALA A 519 -14.59 9.41 22.29
C ALA A 519 -15.82 8.96 23.07
N PRO A 520 -16.13 7.66 23.13
CA PRO A 520 -17.23 7.13 23.89
C PRO A 520 -17.00 7.30 25.39
N LYS A 521 -18.07 7.24 26.17
CA LYS A 521 -17.96 7.03 27.61
C LYS A 521 -17.54 5.59 27.88
N ALA A 522 -16.95 5.34 29.05
CA ALA A 522 -16.48 4.02 29.46
C ALA A 522 -17.56 2.93 29.24
N GLY A 523 -17.16 1.86 28.56
CA GLY A 523 -18.02 0.72 28.21
C GLY A 523 -19.04 1.00 27.10
N GLN A 524 -18.97 2.13 26.41
CA GLN A 524 -19.86 2.48 25.30
C GLN A 524 -19.13 2.46 23.94
N GLN A 525 -19.91 2.39 22.88
CA GLN A 525 -19.45 2.54 21.50
C GLN A 525 -20.30 3.61 20.81
N VAL A 526 -19.67 4.45 19.96
CA VAL A 526 -20.33 5.57 19.25
C VAL A 526 -19.98 5.52 17.77
N TYR A 527 -20.70 4.70 17.02
CA TYR A 527 -20.51 4.59 15.55
C TYR A 527 -21.31 5.62 14.75
N GLU A 528 -22.38 6.19 15.32
CA GLU A 528 -23.21 7.23 14.71
C GLU A 528 -23.27 8.45 15.63
N PRO A 529 -22.20 9.26 15.70
CA PRO A 529 -22.11 10.38 16.62
C PRO A 529 -23.06 11.50 16.23
N LYS A 530 -23.63 12.14 17.23
CA LYS A 530 -24.39 13.38 17.10
C LYS A 530 -23.46 14.58 17.29
N PRO A 531 -23.87 15.79 16.87
CA PRO A 531 -23.06 17.00 17.07
C PRO A 531 -22.63 17.23 18.51
N GLU A 532 -23.48 16.91 19.49
CA GLU A 532 -23.21 17.06 20.92
C GLU A 532 -22.17 16.07 21.49
N ASP A 533 -21.87 14.98 20.80
CA ASP A 533 -20.84 14.02 21.20
C ASP A 533 -19.42 14.55 20.94
N TRP A 534 -19.32 15.57 20.07
CA TRP A 534 -18.05 16.19 19.72
C TRP A 534 -17.64 17.30 20.70
N LYS A 535 -16.39 17.25 21.14
CA LYS A 535 -15.72 18.35 21.82
C LYS A 535 -14.77 19.05 20.85
N THR A 536 -14.63 20.37 20.98
CA THR A 536 -13.71 21.16 20.16
C THR A 536 -12.82 22.03 21.04
N PHE A 537 -11.56 22.17 20.65
CA PHE A 537 -10.56 22.90 21.39
C PHE A 537 -9.82 23.88 20.48
N ARG A 538 -9.41 25.00 21.05
CA ARG A 538 -8.67 26.04 20.37
C ARG A 538 -7.17 25.75 20.40
N THR A 539 -6.66 25.21 21.51
CA THR A 539 -5.25 24.97 21.75
C THR A 539 -4.97 23.51 22.05
N LEU A 540 -3.72 23.10 21.86
CA LEU A 540 -3.25 21.76 22.21
C LEU A 540 -3.31 21.53 23.74
N GLU A 541 -3.08 22.58 24.52
CA GLU A 541 -3.15 22.54 25.98
C GLU A 541 -4.58 22.25 26.47
N GLU A 542 -5.59 22.92 25.89
CA GLU A 542 -7.01 22.64 26.19
C GLU A 542 -7.38 21.19 25.87
N LEU A 543 -6.95 20.67 24.70
CA LEU A 543 -7.15 19.26 24.32
C LEU A 543 -6.52 18.34 25.36
N ARG A 544 -5.24 18.56 25.68
CA ARG A 544 -4.47 17.75 26.63
C ARG A 544 -5.15 17.70 28.00
N GLY A 545 -5.53 18.88 28.53
CA GLY A 545 -6.20 18.97 29.83
C GLY A 545 -7.55 18.28 29.88
N ALA A 546 -8.29 18.23 28.77
CA ALA A 546 -9.62 17.64 28.69
C ALA A 546 -9.64 16.14 28.39
N THR A 547 -8.61 15.60 27.73
CA THR A 547 -8.60 14.24 27.20
C THR A 547 -7.48 13.36 27.74
N GLY A 548 -6.43 13.95 28.31
CA GLY A 548 -5.20 13.25 28.69
C GLY A 548 -4.34 12.80 27.52
N GLN A 549 -4.76 13.06 26.28
CA GLN A 549 -3.98 12.74 25.08
C GLN A 549 -3.00 13.88 24.76
N GLU A 550 -2.01 13.58 23.92
CA GLU A 550 -0.95 14.54 23.52
C GLU A 550 -0.19 15.13 24.73
N ALA A 551 0.08 14.32 25.75
CA ALA A 551 0.83 14.73 26.93
C ALA A 551 2.21 15.31 26.55
N HIS A 552 2.83 14.75 25.50
CA HIS A 552 4.12 15.14 24.93
C HIS A 552 4.00 15.79 23.55
N GLY A 553 2.78 16.07 23.08
CA GLY A 553 2.54 16.77 21.82
C GLY A 553 3.13 18.18 21.82
N VAL A 554 3.61 18.67 20.67
CA VAL A 554 4.25 19.99 20.54
C VAL A 554 3.63 20.81 19.40
N GLU A 555 3.64 22.15 19.56
CA GLU A 555 3.31 23.04 18.46
C GLU A 555 4.59 23.43 17.70
N VAL A 556 4.54 23.29 16.37
CA VAL A 556 5.62 23.58 15.42
C VAL A 556 5.17 24.57 14.35
N ASP A 557 6.10 25.05 13.53
CA ASP A 557 5.80 25.79 12.29
C ASP A 557 6.71 25.29 11.15
N PHE A 558 6.56 25.78 9.94
CA PHE A 558 7.37 25.41 8.77
C PHE A 558 8.87 25.71 8.91
N ASP A 559 9.25 26.54 9.88
CA ASP A 559 10.65 26.85 10.21
C ASP A 559 11.46 25.64 10.72
N ILE A 560 10.78 24.54 11.08
CA ILE A 560 11.45 23.29 11.44
C ILE A 560 12.15 22.60 10.27
N PHE A 561 11.77 22.91 9.02
CA PHE A 561 12.33 22.28 7.82
C PHE A 561 13.47 23.09 7.21
N GLU A 562 14.40 22.43 6.54
CA GLU A 562 15.50 23.08 5.83
C GLU A 562 14.99 24.03 4.73
N ARG A 563 14.06 23.56 3.90
CA ARG A 563 13.45 24.38 2.84
C ARG A 563 12.06 23.87 2.51
N MET A 564 11.06 24.40 3.20
CA MET A 564 9.67 24.05 2.96
C MET A 564 8.83 25.31 2.79
N THR A 565 8.10 25.39 1.69
CA THR A 565 7.06 26.39 1.48
C THR A 565 5.71 25.69 1.61
N PRO A 566 4.80 26.17 2.47
CA PRO A 566 3.47 25.58 2.55
C PRO A 566 2.73 25.74 1.21
N PRO A 567 1.92 24.75 0.81
CA PRO A 567 1.08 24.90 -0.38
C PRO A 567 0.04 26.01 -0.14
N ASP A 568 -0.15 26.85 -1.13
CA ASP A 568 -1.13 27.94 -1.09
C ASP A 568 -2.55 27.36 -1.19
N HIS A 569 -3.32 27.42 -0.11
CA HIS A 569 -4.69 26.88 -0.06
C HIS A 569 -5.65 27.54 -1.06
N THR A 570 -5.33 28.73 -1.57
CA THR A 570 -6.12 29.44 -2.59
C THR A 570 -5.82 28.93 -4.01
N LYS A 571 -4.67 28.30 -4.23
CA LYS A 571 -4.21 27.79 -5.52
C LYS A 571 -4.41 26.28 -5.61
N ARG A 572 -5.64 25.83 -5.56
CA ARG A 572 -6.01 24.42 -5.51
C ARG A 572 -5.49 23.60 -6.70
N HIS A 573 -5.26 24.25 -7.85
CA HIS A 573 -4.76 23.63 -9.08
C HIS A 573 -3.23 23.77 -9.28
N ALA A 574 -2.52 24.35 -8.31
CA ALA A 574 -1.07 24.46 -8.42
C ALA A 574 -0.42 23.09 -8.43
N VAL A 575 0.51 22.87 -9.33
CA VAL A 575 1.34 21.68 -9.38
C VAL A 575 2.67 21.99 -8.72
N TYR A 576 2.97 21.27 -7.66
CA TYR A 576 4.24 21.37 -6.96
C TYR A 576 5.16 20.21 -7.35
N HIS A 577 6.45 20.48 -7.43
CA HIS A 577 7.45 19.47 -7.78
C HIS A 577 8.20 19.03 -6.54
N ALA A 578 8.31 17.72 -6.34
CA ALA A 578 8.97 17.15 -5.16
C ALA A 578 10.43 17.58 -5.01
N MET A 579 11.11 17.92 -6.12
CA MET A 579 12.50 18.39 -6.12
C MET A 579 12.67 19.79 -5.49
N ASP A 580 11.61 20.59 -5.47
CA ASP A 580 11.62 21.93 -4.88
C ASP A 580 11.38 21.89 -3.37
N LEU A 581 11.04 20.73 -2.82
CA LEU A 581 10.68 20.51 -1.43
C LEU A 581 11.81 19.80 -0.68
N ASP A 582 12.14 20.30 0.50
CA ASP A 582 13.11 19.67 1.41
C ASP A 582 12.47 19.48 2.78
N PHE A 583 12.07 18.23 3.06
CA PHE A 583 11.41 17.85 4.30
C PHE A 583 12.39 17.53 5.45
N ARG A 584 13.71 17.67 5.24
CA ARG A 584 14.68 17.44 6.30
C ARG A 584 14.49 18.46 7.41
N LEU A 585 14.62 17.99 8.64
CA LEU A 585 14.51 18.85 9.81
C LEU A 585 15.78 19.66 10.01
N LYS A 586 15.62 20.93 10.37
CA LYS A 586 16.74 21.76 10.82
C LYS A 586 17.27 21.28 12.16
N PRO A 587 18.58 21.16 12.33
CA PRO A 587 19.18 20.83 13.61
C PRO A 587 18.70 21.75 14.74
N GLY A 588 18.29 21.16 15.86
CA GLY A 588 17.80 21.90 17.03
C GLY A 588 16.39 22.48 16.89
N SER A 589 15.65 22.15 15.83
CA SER A 589 14.23 22.48 15.73
C SER A 589 13.41 21.73 16.78
N LYS A 590 12.19 22.22 17.06
CA LYS A 590 11.28 21.61 18.04
C LYS A 590 10.86 20.17 17.73
N ALA A 591 11.05 19.71 16.50
CA ALA A 591 10.72 18.35 16.07
C ALA A 591 11.87 17.36 16.31
N VAL A 592 13.09 17.87 16.50
CA VAL A 592 14.29 17.04 16.74
C VAL A 592 14.30 16.53 18.18
N ASP A 593 14.59 15.24 18.38
CA ASP A 593 14.63 14.56 19.70
C ASP A 593 13.30 14.63 20.48
N ALA A 594 12.17 14.85 19.81
CA ALA A 594 10.87 15.08 20.45
C ALA A 594 9.91 13.86 20.39
N GLY A 595 10.33 12.78 19.81
CA GLY A 595 9.54 11.54 19.66
C GLY A 595 9.81 10.51 20.73
N VAL A 596 9.11 9.38 20.62
CA VAL A 596 9.24 8.21 21.49
C VAL A 596 9.73 7.00 20.70
N VAL A 597 10.51 6.15 21.35
CA VAL A 597 10.98 4.88 20.75
C VAL A 597 9.81 3.92 20.55
N ILE A 598 9.68 3.42 19.33
CA ILE A 598 8.71 2.41 18.93
C ILE A 598 9.49 1.18 18.45
N PRO A 599 9.39 0.02 19.13
CA PRO A 599 10.15 -1.17 18.79
C PRO A 599 10.00 -1.57 17.33
N THR A 600 11.10 -1.94 16.69
CA THR A 600 11.21 -2.30 15.27
C THR A 600 10.87 -1.20 14.25
N VAL A 601 10.43 -0.02 14.70
CA VAL A 601 10.09 1.12 13.84
C VAL A 601 11.25 2.12 13.74
N ASN A 602 11.72 2.62 14.88
CA ASN A 602 12.66 3.76 14.92
C ASN A 602 13.85 3.57 15.86
N GLU A 603 14.16 2.36 16.33
CA GLU A 603 15.25 2.08 17.27
C GLU A 603 16.63 2.55 16.78
N GLY A 604 16.78 2.77 15.50
CA GLY A 604 18.02 3.27 14.93
C GLY A 604 18.07 4.81 14.82
N PHE A 605 17.37 5.59 15.63
CA PHE A 605 17.40 7.06 15.61
C PHE A 605 18.80 7.64 15.88
N ALA A 606 19.02 8.91 15.52
CA ALA A 606 20.18 9.69 15.89
C ALA A 606 19.80 10.67 17.01
N GLY A 607 20.77 11.09 17.83
CA GLY A 607 20.49 12.04 18.92
C GLY A 607 20.05 11.40 20.22
N LYS A 608 19.18 12.06 20.97
CA LYS A 608 18.74 11.66 22.34
C LYS A 608 17.44 10.87 22.32
N ALA A 609 16.59 11.13 21.33
CA ALA A 609 15.31 10.47 21.10
C ALA A 609 14.99 10.52 19.59
N PRO A 610 14.03 9.71 19.10
CA PRO A 610 13.57 9.82 17.71
C PRO A 610 13.00 11.22 17.41
N ASP A 611 13.14 11.65 16.18
CA ASP A 611 12.54 12.88 15.70
C ASP A 611 11.05 12.70 15.40
N LEU A 612 10.32 13.80 15.32
CA LEU A 612 8.95 13.80 14.80
C LEU A 612 8.95 13.84 13.29
N GLY A 613 7.97 13.15 12.69
CA GLY A 613 7.79 13.10 11.24
C GLY A 613 8.59 12.01 10.56
N ALA A 614 8.63 12.07 9.23
CA ALA A 614 9.11 10.99 8.38
C ALA A 614 10.63 10.90 8.26
N LEU A 615 11.34 11.97 8.51
CA LEU A 615 12.79 12.04 8.31
C LEU A 615 13.51 12.34 9.62
N GLU A 616 14.51 11.52 9.90
CA GLU A 616 15.39 11.67 11.05
C GLU A 616 16.54 12.63 10.72
N ALA A 617 16.75 13.64 11.55
CA ALA A 617 17.85 14.61 11.40
C ALA A 617 19.21 13.88 11.46
N GLY A 618 20.12 14.28 10.58
CA GLY A 618 21.45 13.65 10.50
C GLY A 618 21.47 12.30 9.77
N LYS A 619 20.33 11.76 9.33
CA LYS A 619 20.27 10.56 8.51
C LYS A 619 19.92 10.87 7.05
N PRO A 620 20.37 10.04 6.10
CA PRO A 620 19.96 10.18 4.71
C PRO A 620 18.46 9.92 4.57
N ALA A 621 17.78 10.73 3.78
CA ALA A 621 16.38 10.49 3.43
C ALA A 621 16.26 9.19 2.61
N PRO A 622 15.13 8.46 2.74
CA PRO A 622 14.83 7.32 1.87
C PRO A 622 14.87 7.73 0.39
N LYS A 623 15.28 6.82 -0.48
CA LYS A 623 15.15 7.02 -1.92
C LYS A 623 13.73 6.69 -2.35
N PHE A 624 12.96 7.70 -2.70
CA PHE A 624 11.63 7.57 -3.26
C PHE A 624 11.71 7.29 -4.77
N GLY A 625 10.87 6.40 -5.27
CA GLY A 625 10.83 6.01 -6.67
C GLY A 625 11.92 5.02 -7.09
N PRO A 626 12.04 4.72 -8.40
CA PRO A 626 12.95 3.72 -8.94
C PRO A 626 14.40 3.98 -8.56
N ARG A 627 15.11 2.95 -8.14
CA ARG A 627 16.51 3.04 -7.71
C ARG A 627 17.46 3.46 -8.85
N TRP A 628 17.07 3.19 -10.11
CA TRP A 628 17.81 3.58 -11.31
C TRP A 628 17.48 4.99 -11.80
N LEU A 629 16.34 5.57 -11.38
CA LEU A 629 15.93 6.90 -11.83
C LEU A 629 16.77 7.98 -11.15
N GLN A 630 17.35 8.88 -11.96
CA GLN A 630 18.01 10.07 -11.43
C GLN A 630 16.97 11.05 -10.89
N ALA A 631 17.40 11.89 -9.95
CA ALA A 631 16.55 12.93 -9.37
C ALA A 631 16.23 14.03 -10.42
N GLN A 632 15.18 13.82 -11.19
CA GLN A 632 14.62 14.79 -12.15
C GLN A 632 13.10 14.58 -12.23
N PRO A 633 12.33 15.60 -12.62
CA PRO A 633 10.89 15.41 -12.82
C PRO A 633 10.67 14.32 -13.88
N PHE A 634 9.95 13.27 -13.50
CA PHE A 634 9.60 12.19 -14.42
C PHE A 634 8.21 12.42 -15.05
N TYR A 635 7.55 13.49 -14.68
CA TYR A 635 6.27 13.96 -15.21
C TYR A 635 6.41 15.43 -15.65
N ARG A 636 5.60 15.86 -16.58
CA ARG A 636 5.60 17.23 -17.13
C ARG A 636 4.47 18.08 -16.56
#